data_9231724182ed48165564e488c4cc600a
#
_entry.id   9231724182ed48165564e488c4cc600a
#
_cell.length_a   1.000
_cell.length_b   1.000
_cell.length_c   1.000
_cell.angle_alpha   90.00
_cell.angle_beta   90.00
_cell.angle_gamma   90.00
#
_symmetry.space_group_name_H-M   'P 1'
#
loop_
_entity.id
_entity.type
_entity.pdbx_description
1 polymer ?
#
loop_
_entity_poly.entity_id
_entity_poly.type
_entity_poly.pdbx_seq_one_letter_code
_entity_poly.pdbx_strand_id
1 'polypeptide(L)'
;MRSLPPLASNGVAAAVHSAGQPREHDSATLHVTGAARYVDDLKEPRDLLHAAVGITEIACGGVLSLDLDAVRRAPGVVAVLTLADVPGHTDIGPVFPGDPLLAGDRVKYHGQALFAVAAETLVQARRAARLAKVEYATEIPLIDPLQAKAEERFVRPPHHMRRGDADSALARAPRVLEARQFIGGQEHFYLEGQASLALPTDDGGMLVHTSSQHPSEVQKLVAEVLAIPLAKVTVEVRRMGGGFGGKETQAAPFACLAALLAHKTGRAVKLRLPRADDMRLTGKRHPFHNRYRIGFDDEGRLLAAQLEVVGDCGHSPDLSDAIVDRAMFHADNAYFIPDVAISGYRSFTNIVSHTAFRGFGGPQGMMIIERAMDDIARAVGKDPLDVRKLNLYGGMGRELTPYHQKVEHNLLGELIARLEASSDYATRRSAIHDFNARSPVLKKGLALTPVKFGISFTAQHLNQAGALVHLYTDGSIQLNHGGTEMGQGLNIKVAQIVAEEFQVPLERVVITATRTDKVPNTSPTAASSGTDLNGMAARDAARTLKKRLVDFLAERDGVKPQEVRFEHGGITVGTRHLDFVEVIQAAYFARIQLSATGFYRTPKIFYDREKGQGHPFFYFAYGAAVSEVEVDTLTGEYRVRRVDILHDVGRSLNPAIDIGQIEGGFIQGMGWLTTEELRWDAAGKLLTVGPATYKIPAASDTPEDFRVTLFDRPNEEDSVYLSKAVGEPPFMLAISVWSALRDAIASLADYRVSPDLDTPATPERVLWACEAMRRIEQERPHPNPLPQAGEGTDRCETSPPIQPVATASGTATFATVAADGPLSLRAGRAARAGVRGNPPAPNSKEGPL
;
A
#
# COMPACT_ATOMS: atom_id res chain seq x y z
N MET A 1 -6.03 -19.55 43.03
CA MET A 1 -6.35 -18.16 42.62
C MET A 1 -5.35 -17.25 43.32
N ARG A 2 -4.33 -16.75 42.60
CA ARG A 2 -3.45 -15.70 43.12
C ARG A 2 -4.15 -14.37 42.88
N SER A 3 -4.48 -13.65 43.93
CA SER A 3 -5.02 -12.30 43.93
C SER A 3 -4.03 -11.38 43.23
N LEU A 4 -4.50 -10.68 42.21
CA LEU A 4 -3.77 -9.52 41.64
C LEU A 4 -3.56 -8.51 42.79
N PRO A 5 -2.41 -7.83 42.86
CA PRO A 5 -2.16 -6.82 43.86
C PRO A 5 -3.18 -5.69 43.74
N PRO A 6 -3.70 -5.17 44.84
CA PRO A 6 -4.60 -4.02 44.81
C PRO A 6 -3.85 -2.83 44.23
N LEU A 7 -4.43 -2.19 43.21
CA LEU A 7 -3.96 -0.91 42.71
C LEU A 7 -4.04 0.11 43.86
N ALA A 8 -2.91 0.72 44.19
CA ALA A 8 -2.81 1.66 45.28
C ALA A 8 -3.77 2.85 45.09
N SER A 9 -4.78 2.96 45.91
CA SER A 9 -5.66 4.13 46.04
C SER A 9 -5.04 5.10 47.03
N ASN A 10 -4.38 6.13 46.56
CA ASN A 10 -4.16 7.36 47.37
C ASN A 10 -3.91 8.54 46.42
N GLY A 11 -4.89 9.46 46.39
CA GLY A 11 -4.87 10.75 45.73
C GLY A 11 -6.05 10.92 44.80
N VAL A 12 -6.66 12.11 44.77
CA VAL A 12 -7.63 12.48 43.75
C VAL A 12 -6.94 12.31 42.41
N ALA A 13 -7.29 11.29 41.68
CA ALA A 13 -6.65 10.99 40.39
C ALA A 13 -6.93 12.15 39.44
N ALA A 14 -5.91 12.64 38.77
CA ALA A 14 -6.07 13.58 37.66
C ALA A 14 -7.01 12.95 36.59
N ALA A 15 -7.67 13.80 35.82
CA ALA A 15 -8.53 13.30 34.73
C ALA A 15 -7.77 12.27 33.86
N VAL A 16 -8.37 11.10 33.66
CA VAL A 16 -7.75 10.02 32.88
C VAL A 16 -8.06 10.28 31.40
N HIS A 17 -7.19 11.01 30.73
CA HIS A 17 -7.25 11.16 29.28
C HIS A 17 -6.36 10.13 28.61
N SER A 18 -6.95 9.26 27.80
CA SER A 18 -6.22 8.24 27.05
C SER A 18 -6.09 8.63 25.57
N ALA A 19 -7.16 9.11 24.95
CA ALA A 19 -7.13 9.60 23.58
C ALA A 19 -6.28 10.87 23.45
N GLY A 20 -5.45 10.95 22.41
CA GLY A 20 -4.53 12.07 22.18
C GLY A 20 -3.19 11.96 22.93
N GLN A 21 -3.01 10.93 23.76
CA GLN A 21 -1.75 10.70 24.47
C GLN A 21 -0.82 9.79 23.67
N PRO A 22 0.50 10.08 23.63
CA PRO A 22 1.45 9.16 23.05
C PRO A 22 1.49 7.87 23.89
N ARG A 23 1.23 6.75 23.24
CA ARG A 23 1.30 5.40 23.86
C ARG A 23 2.08 4.49 22.93
N GLU A 24 2.84 3.59 23.51
CA GLU A 24 3.55 2.55 22.79
C GLU A 24 2.57 1.59 22.10
N HIS A 25 3.00 1.01 21.00
CA HIS A 25 2.26 -0.06 20.32
C HIS A 25 1.96 -1.22 21.29
N ASP A 26 0.77 -1.82 21.25
CA ASP A 26 0.32 -2.89 22.16
C ASP A 26 1.26 -4.10 22.24
N SER A 27 2.06 -4.31 21.23
CA SER A 27 3.04 -5.39 21.14
C SER A 27 4.50 -4.91 21.19
N ALA A 28 4.78 -3.64 21.50
CA ALA A 28 6.14 -3.07 21.42
C ALA A 28 7.16 -3.89 22.21
N THR A 29 6.88 -4.14 23.50
CA THR A 29 7.74 -4.94 24.37
C THR A 29 7.92 -6.37 23.84
N LEU A 30 6.87 -6.97 23.28
CA LEU A 30 6.95 -8.33 22.72
C LEU A 30 7.85 -8.38 21.48
N HIS A 31 7.82 -7.32 20.65
CA HIS A 31 8.67 -7.25 19.46
C HIS A 31 10.16 -7.14 19.84
N VAL A 32 10.52 -6.22 20.72
CA VAL A 32 11.94 -5.97 21.07
C VAL A 32 12.54 -7.10 21.93
N THR A 33 11.70 -7.88 22.63
CA THR A 33 12.15 -9.06 23.40
C THR A 33 12.12 -10.36 22.59
N GLY A 34 11.61 -10.35 21.35
CA GLY A 34 11.43 -11.54 20.54
C GLY A 34 10.28 -12.46 21.01
N ALA A 35 9.43 -11.99 21.93
CA ALA A 35 8.29 -12.76 22.45
C ALA A 35 7.00 -12.61 21.61
N ALA A 36 6.96 -11.70 20.63
CA ALA A 36 5.84 -11.55 19.72
C ALA A 36 5.71 -12.80 18.83
N ARG A 37 4.54 -13.44 18.88
CA ARG A 37 4.27 -14.65 18.08
C ARG A 37 3.45 -14.29 16.86
N TYR A 38 3.90 -14.79 15.70
CA TYR A 38 3.23 -14.76 14.42
C TYR A 38 2.66 -16.13 14.06
N VAL A 39 2.03 -16.30 12.92
CA VAL A 39 1.41 -17.58 12.53
C VAL A 39 2.44 -18.71 12.50
N ASP A 40 3.66 -18.44 12.03
CA ASP A 40 4.72 -19.45 11.98
C ASP A 40 5.25 -19.86 13.37
N ASP A 41 5.09 -18.99 14.39
CA ASP A 41 5.55 -19.23 15.78
C ASP A 41 4.50 -19.91 16.65
N LEU A 42 3.32 -20.19 16.14
CA LEU A 42 2.29 -20.89 16.89
C LEU A 42 2.74 -22.31 17.23
N LYS A 43 2.41 -22.74 18.47
CA LYS A 43 2.76 -24.09 18.92
C LYS A 43 2.13 -25.12 17.98
N GLU A 44 2.97 -25.94 17.38
CA GLU A 44 2.57 -26.98 16.45
C GLU A 44 1.96 -28.20 17.17
N PRO A 45 0.80 -28.73 16.71
CA PRO A 45 0.33 -30.05 17.10
C PRO A 45 1.38 -31.13 16.77
N ARG A 46 1.40 -32.23 17.51
CA ARG A 46 2.41 -33.30 17.34
C ARG A 46 2.32 -34.00 15.99
N ASP A 47 1.14 -34.00 15.39
CA ASP A 47 0.82 -34.63 14.11
C ASP A 47 0.65 -33.64 12.98
N LEU A 48 1.16 -32.41 13.16
CA LEU A 48 1.12 -31.37 12.16
C LEU A 48 1.72 -31.85 10.81
N LEU A 49 1.05 -31.50 9.74
CA LEU A 49 1.59 -31.62 8.38
C LEU A 49 2.03 -30.26 7.86
N HIS A 50 3.05 -30.25 7.05
CA HIS A 50 3.53 -29.07 6.34
C HIS A 50 3.15 -29.14 4.87
N ALA A 51 2.64 -28.03 4.31
CA ALA A 51 2.25 -27.96 2.92
C ALA A 51 3.24 -27.18 2.07
N ALA A 52 3.33 -27.56 0.80
CA ALA A 52 4.02 -26.85 -0.25
C ALA A 52 3.15 -26.83 -1.53
N VAL A 53 3.38 -25.83 -2.38
CA VAL A 53 2.65 -25.62 -3.63
C VAL A 53 3.53 -25.98 -4.81
N GLY A 54 3.00 -26.78 -5.76
CA GLY A 54 3.61 -27.00 -7.07
C GLY A 54 3.13 -25.93 -8.05
N ILE A 55 4.05 -25.29 -8.75
CA ILE A 55 3.79 -24.10 -9.59
C ILE A 55 4.16 -24.36 -11.06
N THR A 56 3.58 -23.55 -11.95
CA THR A 56 3.84 -23.61 -13.39
C THR A 56 5.19 -23.01 -13.77
N GLU A 57 5.78 -23.50 -14.87
CA GLU A 57 7.04 -22.99 -15.44
C GLU A 57 6.82 -22.14 -16.70
N ILE A 58 5.58 -22.00 -17.16
CA ILE A 58 5.19 -21.17 -18.31
C ILE A 58 4.21 -20.08 -17.87
N ALA A 59 4.09 -19.01 -18.64
CA ALA A 59 3.16 -17.93 -18.38
C ALA A 59 1.82 -18.08 -19.12
N CYS A 60 1.79 -18.79 -20.25
CA CYS A 60 0.58 -18.97 -21.05
C CYS A 60 0.62 -20.30 -21.81
N GLY A 61 -0.50 -21.01 -21.81
CA GLY A 61 -0.62 -22.24 -22.57
C GLY A 61 -1.54 -23.28 -21.95
N GLY A 62 -1.74 -24.39 -22.65
CA GLY A 62 -2.49 -25.55 -22.16
C GLY A 62 -1.64 -26.47 -21.30
N VAL A 63 -2.23 -27.09 -20.28
CA VAL A 63 -1.64 -28.21 -19.53
C VAL A 63 -2.04 -29.51 -20.25
N LEU A 64 -1.09 -30.18 -20.91
CA LEU A 64 -1.35 -31.42 -21.65
C LEU A 64 -1.37 -32.62 -20.71
N SER A 65 -0.44 -32.65 -19.74
CA SER A 65 -0.41 -33.68 -18.71
C SER A 65 0.17 -33.16 -17.40
N LEU A 66 -0.30 -33.72 -16.27
CA LEU A 66 0.19 -33.47 -14.93
C LEU A 66 0.43 -34.81 -14.23
N ASP A 67 1.67 -35.29 -14.26
CA ASP A 67 2.08 -36.51 -13.58
C ASP A 67 2.58 -36.22 -12.17
N LEU A 68 1.80 -36.65 -11.17
CA LEU A 68 2.06 -36.50 -9.74
C LEU A 68 2.44 -37.79 -9.02
N ASP A 69 2.72 -38.86 -9.77
CA ASP A 69 3.02 -40.15 -9.19
C ASP A 69 4.28 -40.17 -8.36
N ALA A 70 5.33 -39.50 -8.80
CA ALA A 70 6.55 -39.32 -8.04
C ALA A 70 6.33 -38.48 -6.79
N VAL A 71 5.46 -37.47 -6.87
CA VAL A 71 5.08 -36.64 -5.72
C VAL A 71 4.37 -37.46 -4.65
N ARG A 72 3.36 -38.27 -5.05
CA ARG A 72 2.58 -39.13 -4.13
C ARG A 72 3.42 -40.17 -3.42
N ARG A 73 4.44 -40.69 -4.10
CA ARG A 73 5.36 -41.72 -3.56
C ARG A 73 6.58 -41.18 -2.81
N ALA A 74 6.74 -39.84 -2.78
CA ALA A 74 7.87 -39.22 -2.11
C ALA A 74 7.84 -39.48 -0.59
N PRO A 75 9.00 -39.68 0.08
CA PRO A 75 9.05 -39.95 1.50
C PRO A 75 8.38 -38.88 2.34
N GLY A 76 7.51 -39.29 3.26
CA GLY A 76 6.81 -38.41 4.19
C GLY A 76 5.60 -37.68 3.59
N VAL A 77 5.26 -37.89 2.34
CA VAL A 77 4.06 -37.32 1.73
C VAL A 77 2.83 -38.08 2.24
N VAL A 78 1.85 -37.32 2.73
CA VAL A 78 0.59 -37.85 3.26
C VAL A 78 -0.58 -37.61 2.32
N ALA A 79 -0.62 -36.41 1.65
CA ALA A 79 -1.67 -36.08 0.71
C ALA A 79 -1.17 -35.16 -0.41
N VAL A 80 -1.79 -35.29 -1.58
CA VAL A 80 -1.67 -34.37 -2.71
C VAL A 80 -3.05 -33.86 -3.05
N LEU A 81 -3.19 -32.58 -3.29
CA LEU A 81 -4.40 -31.87 -3.62
C LEU A 81 -4.30 -31.31 -5.04
N THR A 82 -5.26 -31.61 -5.88
CA THR A 82 -5.44 -31.05 -7.23
C THR A 82 -6.77 -30.33 -7.31
N LEU A 83 -7.03 -29.62 -8.42
CA LEU A 83 -8.31 -28.94 -8.63
C LEU A 83 -9.51 -29.89 -8.52
N ALA A 84 -9.37 -31.14 -8.97
CA ALA A 84 -10.41 -32.17 -8.88
C ALA A 84 -10.76 -32.61 -7.43
N ASP A 85 -9.89 -32.35 -6.47
CA ASP A 85 -10.09 -32.68 -5.06
C ASP A 85 -10.87 -31.60 -4.28
N VAL A 86 -11.18 -30.44 -4.90
CA VAL A 86 -11.92 -29.34 -4.26
C VAL A 86 -13.41 -29.69 -4.24
N PRO A 87 -14.03 -29.87 -3.06
CA PRO A 87 -15.42 -30.30 -2.98
C PRO A 87 -16.42 -29.19 -3.29
N GLY A 88 -16.03 -27.93 -3.16
CA GLY A 88 -16.86 -26.75 -3.35
C GLY A 88 -16.44 -25.90 -4.53
N HIS A 89 -16.43 -24.59 -4.34
CA HIS A 89 -16.06 -23.63 -5.38
C HIS A 89 -14.56 -23.68 -5.68
N THR A 90 -14.19 -23.70 -6.94
CA THR A 90 -12.81 -23.70 -7.40
C THR A 90 -12.29 -22.32 -7.78
N ASP A 91 -13.17 -21.36 -8.02
CA ASP A 91 -12.86 -19.95 -8.24
C ASP A 91 -13.00 -19.19 -6.93
N ILE A 92 -11.94 -18.52 -6.52
CA ILE A 92 -11.84 -17.78 -5.26
C ILE A 92 -11.69 -16.28 -5.49
N GLY A 93 -12.11 -15.78 -6.66
CA GLY A 93 -12.13 -14.35 -6.94
C GLY A 93 -12.90 -13.56 -5.88
N PRO A 94 -12.27 -12.59 -5.19
CA PRO A 94 -12.83 -11.98 -3.99
C PRO A 94 -14.04 -11.10 -4.28
N VAL A 95 -14.03 -10.42 -5.44
CA VAL A 95 -15.09 -9.50 -5.88
C VAL A 95 -15.73 -9.98 -7.18
N PHE A 96 -14.92 -10.41 -8.13
CA PHE A 96 -15.35 -10.93 -9.43
C PHE A 96 -14.70 -12.29 -9.67
N PRO A 97 -15.38 -13.21 -10.35
CA PRO A 97 -14.78 -14.49 -10.72
C PRO A 97 -13.62 -14.30 -11.70
N GLY A 98 -12.67 -15.24 -11.71
CA GLY A 98 -11.51 -15.26 -12.60
C GLY A 98 -10.21 -15.70 -11.95
N ASP A 99 -10.22 -15.96 -10.63
CA ASP A 99 -9.07 -16.41 -9.84
C ASP A 99 -9.24 -17.87 -9.42
N PRO A 100 -8.91 -18.87 -10.26
CA PRO A 100 -8.97 -20.25 -9.87
C PRO A 100 -7.94 -20.57 -8.78
N LEU A 101 -8.34 -21.29 -7.72
CA LEU A 101 -7.47 -21.68 -6.60
C LEU A 101 -6.23 -22.46 -7.08
N LEU A 102 -6.41 -23.33 -8.07
CA LEU A 102 -5.37 -24.07 -8.78
C LEU A 102 -5.62 -23.97 -10.28
N ALA A 103 -4.56 -23.96 -11.09
CA ALA A 103 -4.72 -24.01 -12.53
C ALA A 103 -5.35 -25.34 -12.97
N GLY A 104 -6.30 -25.26 -13.89
CA GLY A 104 -6.91 -26.42 -14.53
C GLY A 104 -6.17 -26.81 -15.82
N ASP A 105 -6.89 -26.76 -16.95
CA ASP A 105 -6.38 -27.11 -18.29
C ASP A 105 -5.52 -25.99 -18.93
N ARG A 106 -5.54 -24.79 -18.37
CA ARG A 106 -4.77 -23.63 -18.88
C ARG A 106 -3.99 -22.91 -17.78
N VAL A 107 -2.78 -22.52 -18.16
CA VAL A 107 -1.92 -21.61 -17.39
C VAL A 107 -2.14 -20.18 -17.85
N LYS A 108 -2.24 -19.24 -16.92
CA LYS A 108 -2.47 -17.81 -17.18
C LYS A 108 -1.28 -16.93 -16.81
N TYR A 109 -0.37 -17.39 -15.92
CA TYR A 109 0.84 -16.68 -15.55
C TYR A 109 1.93 -17.64 -15.05
N HIS A 110 3.20 -17.24 -15.16
CA HIS A 110 4.34 -18.01 -14.70
C HIS A 110 4.35 -18.07 -13.16
N GLY A 111 4.36 -19.27 -12.61
CA GLY A 111 4.30 -19.48 -11.17
C GLY A 111 2.88 -19.77 -10.64
N GLN A 112 1.87 -19.89 -11.48
CA GLN A 112 0.51 -20.23 -11.05
C GLN A 112 0.48 -21.59 -10.34
N ALA A 113 -0.28 -21.68 -9.22
CA ALA A 113 -0.41 -22.92 -8.48
C ALA A 113 -1.11 -24.02 -9.32
N LEU A 114 -0.55 -25.22 -9.37
CA LEU A 114 -1.10 -26.41 -10.08
C LEU A 114 -1.67 -27.43 -9.09
N PHE A 115 -0.98 -27.64 -8.00
CA PHE A 115 -1.34 -28.59 -6.95
C PHE A 115 -0.71 -28.19 -5.62
N ALA A 116 -1.17 -28.77 -4.53
CA ALA A 116 -0.54 -28.65 -3.23
C ALA A 116 -0.22 -30.05 -2.66
N VAL A 117 0.84 -30.15 -1.86
CA VAL A 117 1.27 -31.40 -1.21
C VAL A 117 1.45 -31.18 0.27
N ALA A 118 0.92 -32.08 1.10
CA ALA A 118 1.13 -32.15 2.54
C ALA A 118 2.07 -33.30 2.89
N ALA A 119 3.08 -33.02 3.71
CA ALA A 119 4.06 -34.00 4.18
C ALA A 119 4.38 -33.78 5.67
N GLU A 120 5.05 -34.76 6.29
CA GLU A 120 5.41 -34.73 7.72
C GLU A 120 6.37 -33.61 8.10
N THR A 121 7.16 -33.10 7.13
CA THR A 121 8.06 -31.97 7.33
C THR A 121 8.02 -31.01 6.14
N LEU A 122 8.32 -29.74 6.40
CA LEU A 122 8.40 -28.70 5.37
C LEU A 122 9.42 -29.03 4.27
N VAL A 123 10.55 -29.66 4.65
CA VAL A 123 11.59 -30.07 3.69
C VAL A 123 11.07 -31.16 2.76
N GLN A 124 10.35 -32.16 3.29
CA GLN A 124 9.73 -33.23 2.51
C GLN A 124 8.67 -32.67 1.57
N ALA A 125 7.78 -31.81 2.04
CA ALA A 125 6.75 -31.16 1.22
C ALA A 125 7.37 -30.40 0.03
N ARG A 126 8.37 -29.56 0.30
CA ARG A 126 9.06 -28.77 -0.74
C ARG A 126 9.85 -29.64 -1.74
N ARG A 127 10.49 -30.70 -1.29
CA ARG A 127 11.17 -31.65 -2.17
C ARG A 127 10.18 -32.40 -3.03
N ALA A 128 9.08 -32.88 -2.45
CA ALA A 128 8.05 -33.61 -3.16
C ALA A 128 7.39 -32.74 -4.25
N ALA A 129 7.07 -31.48 -3.96
CA ALA A 129 6.48 -30.57 -4.94
C ALA A 129 7.32 -30.40 -6.23
N ARG A 130 8.64 -30.54 -6.15
CA ARG A 130 9.57 -30.45 -7.30
C ARG A 130 9.65 -31.72 -8.15
N LEU A 131 9.00 -32.82 -7.74
CA LEU A 131 9.04 -34.10 -8.49
C LEU A 131 7.91 -34.20 -9.51
N ALA A 132 7.01 -33.25 -9.56
CA ALA A 132 5.94 -33.20 -10.56
C ALA A 132 6.53 -33.11 -11.98
N LYS A 133 5.91 -33.80 -12.91
CA LYS A 133 6.21 -33.66 -14.34
C LYS A 133 4.99 -33.09 -15.02
N VAL A 134 5.21 -32.02 -15.75
CA VAL A 134 4.14 -31.30 -16.43
C VAL A 134 4.50 -31.11 -17.90
N GLU A 135 3.59 -31.47 -18.79
CA GLU A 135 3.74 -31.21 -20.22
C GLU A 135 2.81 -30.05 -20.61
N TYR A 136 3.35 -29.10 -21.34
CA TYR A 136 2.62 -27.87 -21.71
C TYR A 136 2.55 -27.73 -23.25
N ALA A 137 1.39 -27.24 -23.72
CA ALA A 137 1.28 -26.58 -25.02
C ALA A 137 1.56 -25.09 -24.81
N THR A 138 2.82 -24.68 -24.86
CA THR A 138 3.24 -23.31 -24.57
C THR A 138 2.78 -22.34 -25.64
N GLU A 139 2.27 -21.20 -25.23
CA GLU A 139 1.85 -20.06 -26.08
C GLU A 139 2.70 -18.83 -25.75
N ILE A 140 2.74 -17.85 -26.66
CA ILE A 140 3.41 -16.58 -26.43
C ILE A 140 2.56 -15.75 -25.45
N PRO A 141 3.11 -15.35 -24.27
CA PRO A 141 2.36 -14.58 -23.31
C PRO A 141 2.22 -13.12 -23.74
N LEU A 142 1.08 -12.52 -23.47
CA LEU A 142 0.86 -11.08 -23.56
C LEU A 142 1.28 -10.44 -22.24
N ILE A 143 2.38 -9.69 -22.26
CA ILE A 143 2.95 -9.02 -21.05
C ILE A 143 2.97 -7.50 -21.16
N ASP A 144 2.61 -6.92 -22.33
CA ASP A 144 2.53 -5.48 -22.54
C ASP A 144 1.08 -4.99 -22.36
N PRO A 145 0.78 -4.19 -21.31
CA PRO A 145 -0.55 -3.68 -21.07
C PRO A 145 -1.03 -2.67 -22.13
N LEU A 146 -0.11 -2.00 -22.85
CA LEU A 146 -0.49 -1.11 -23.96
C LEU A 146 -0.90 -1.90 -25.20
N GLN A 147 -0.23 -3.03 -25.49
CA GLN A 147 -0.67 -3.97 -26.51
C GLN A 147 -2.04 -4.54 -26.13
N ALA A 148 -2.22 -4.99 -24.88
CA ALA A 148 -3.51 -5.49 -24.39
C ALA A 148 -4.62 -4.45 -24.54
N LYS A 149 -4.33 -3.17 -24.26
CA LYS A 149 -5.28 -2.08 -24.49
C LYS A 149 -5.62 -1.92 -25.98
N ALA A 150 -4.63 -1.97 -26.87
CA ALA A 150 -4.84 -1.86 -28.31
C ALA A 150 -5.66 -3.03 -28.89
N GLU A 151 -5.55 -4.21 -28.27
CA GLU A 151 -6.32 -5.41 -28.61
C GLU A 151 -7.66 -5.50 -27.85
N GLU A 152 -8.03 -4.46 -27.07
CA GLU A 152 -9.22 -4.42 -26.21
C GLU A 152 -9.31 -5.59 -25.20
N ARG A 153 -8.17 -6.12 -24.76
CA ARG A 153 -8.09 -7.20 -23.78
C ARG A 153 -8.04 -6.64 -22.37
N PHE A 154 -9.17 -6.64 -21.70
CA PHE A 154 -9.34 -6.09 -20.35
C PHE A 154 -9.86 -7.14 -19.39
N VAL A 155 -9.41 -7.09 -18.13
CA VAL A 155 -9.96 -7.91 -17.02
C VAL A 155 -11.33 -7.38 -16.58
N ARG A 156 -11.58 -6.07 -16.76
CA ARG A 156 -12.85 -5.37 -16.52
C ARG A 156 -13.03 -4.26 -17.56
N PRO A 157 -14.28 -3.89 -17.89
CA PRO A 157 -14.52 -2.80 -18.85
C PRO A 157 -13.84 -1.49 -18.48
N PRO A 158 -13.41 -0.69 -19.45
CA PRO A 158 -12.93 0.67 -19.20
C PRO A 158 -13.97 1.52 -18.46
N HIS A 159 -13.48 2.53 -17.73
CA HIS A 159 -14.33 3.51 -17.06
C HIS A 159 -13.95 4.92 -17.49
N HIS A 160 -14.94 5.80 -17.62
CA HIS A 160 -14.77 7.16 -18.06
C HIS A 160 -15.46 8.12 -17.10
N MET A 161 -14.81 9.23 -16.81
CA MET A 161 -15.28 10.27 -15.90
C MET A 161 -15.11 11.63 -16.59
N ARG A 162 -16.12 12.49 -16.53
CA ARG A 162 -16.07 13.80 -17.20
C ARG A 162 -16.72 14.88 -16.36
N ARG A 163 -16.14 16.09 -16.41
CA ARG A 163 -16.75 17.31 -15.95
C ARG A 163 -16.42 18.42 -16.95
N GLY A 164 -17.44 19.14 -17.43
CA GLY A 164 -17.30 20.13 -18.50
C GLY A 164 -17.04 19.54 -19.88
N ASP A 165 -16.46 20.33 -20.79
CA ASP A 165 -16.11 19.95 -22.16
C ASP A 165 -14.61 20.11 -22.40
N ALA A 166 -13.84 19.08 -22.02
CA ALA A 166 -12.39 19.08 -22.13
C ALA A 166 -11.90 19.21 -23.59
N ASP A 167 -12.61 18.63 -24.55
CA ASP A 167 -12.22 18.64 -25.96
C ASP A 167 -12.27 20.08 -26.52
N SER A 168 -13.41 20.75 -26.35
CA SER A 168 -13.58 22.15 -26.77
C SER A 168 -12.67 23.11 -26.01
N ALA A 169 -12.44 22.89 -24.73
CA ALA A 169 -11.58 23.75 -23.91
C ALA A 169 -10.09 23.59 -24.28
N LEU A 170 -9.63 22.36 -24.55
CA LEU A 170 -8.28 22.10 -25.06
C LEU A 170 -8.02 22.73 -26.43
N ALA A 171 -9.03 22.72 -27.33
CA ALA A 171 -8.91 23.34 -28.63
C ALA A 171 -8.76 24.88 -28.55
N ARG A 172 -9.23 25.51 -27.49
CA ARG A 172 -9.15 26.96 -27.25
C ARG A 172 -8.03 27.38 -26.31
N ALA A 173 -7.36 26.40 -25.66
CA ALA A 173 -6.31 26.73 -24.71
C ALA A 173 -5.11 27.41 -25.38
N PRO A 174 -4.55 28.52 -24.82
CA PRO A 174 -3.38 29.19 -25.36
C PRO A 174 -2.16 28.27 -25.49
N ARG A 175 -1.98 27.37 -24.55
CA ARG A 175 -0.90 26.40 -24.54
C ARG A 175 -1.44 25.00 -24.24
N VAL A 176 -0.86 24.01 -24.90
CA VAL A 176 -1.20 22.59 -24.66
C VAL A 176 0.09 21.79 -24.55
N LEU A 177 0.19 20.95 -23.50
CA LEU A 177 1.25 19.96 -23.34
C LEU A 177 0.66 18.55 -23.35
N GLU A 178 1.46 17.63 -23.87
CA GLU A 178 1.15 16.20 -23.87
C GLU A 178 2.40 15.42 -23.46
N ALA A 179 2.24 14.46 -22.57
CA ALA A 179 3.30 13.53 -22.21
C ALA A 179 2.75 12.15 -21.80
N ARG A 180 3.65 11.18 -21.79
CA ARG A 180 3.43 9.81 -21.29
C ARG A 180 4.37 9.56 -20.14
N GLN A 181 3.96 8.71 -19.21
CA GLN A 181 4.75 8.32 -18.05
C GLN A 181 4.54 6.86 -17.75
N PHE A 182 5.61 6.10 -17.64
CA PHE A 182 5.59 4.79 -17.03
C PHE A 182 5.79 4.90 -15.53
N ILE A 183 4.99 4.17 -14.77
CA ILE A 183 5.05 4.08 -13.32
C ILE A 183 5.19 2.61 -12.95
N GLY A 184 6.33 2.23 -12.40
CA GLY A 184 6.63 0.85 -12.04
C GLY A 184 5.74 0.30 -10.95
N GLY A 185 5.57 -1.01 -10.95
CA GLY A 185 4.96 -1.74 -9.85
C GLY A 185 5.82 -1.73 -8.59
N GLN A 186 5.30 -2.32 -7.50
CA GLN A 186 6.02 -2.44 -6.24
C GLN A 186 5.63 -3.74 -5.54
N GLU A 187 6.61 -4.45 -4.97
CA GLU A 187 6.40 -5.60 -4.09
C GLU A 187 6.09 -5.12 -2.67
N HIS A 188 5.12 -5.75 -1.99
CA HIS A 188 4.77 -5.42 -0.60
C HIS A 188 5.95 -5.65 0.36
N PHE A 189 6.71 -6.66 0.11
CA PHE A 189 7.91 -7.05 0.85
C PHE A 189 7.69 -7.06 2.38
N TYR A 190 6.47 -7.43 2.81
CA TYR A 190 6.15 -7.62 4.22
C TYR A 190 7.13 -8.63 4.84
N LEU A 191 7.53 -8.41 6.09
CA LEU A 191 8.55 -9.24 6.75
C LEU A 191 8.06 -10.68 6.97
N GLU A 192 6.84 -10.86 7.49
CA GLU A 192 6.15 -12.13 7.55
C GLU A 192 5.52 -12.44 6.18
N GLY A 193 5.99 -13.48 5.48
CA GLY A 193 5.39 -13.99 4.24
C GLY A 193 3.98 -14.55 4.46
N GLN A 194 3.34 -15.03 3.39
CA GLN A 194 2.05 -15.70 3.47
C GLN A 194 2.18 -16.97 4.30
N ALA A 195 1.37 -17.07 5.37
CA ALA A 195 1.36 -18.19 6.30
C ALA A 195 -0.05 -18.47 6.81
N SER A 196 -0.43 -19.75 6.82
CA SER A 196 -1.72 -20.22 7.34
C SER A 196 -1.55 -21.56 8.07
N LEU A 197 -2.25 -21.72 9.19
CA LEU A 197 -2.36 -22.96 9.94
C LEU A 197 -3.84 -23.33 10.07
N ALA A 198 -4.25 -24.42 9.43
CA ALA A 198 -5.62 -24.93 9.47
C ALA A 198 -5.73 -26.14 10.39
N LEU A 199 -6.71 -26.11 11.29
CA LEU A 199 -6.99 -27.15 12.29
C LEU A 199 -8.45 -27.60 12.12
N PRO A 200 -8.69 -28.87 11.76
CA PRO A 200 -10.03 -29.44 11.80
C PRO A 200 -10.59 -29.42 13.24
N THR A 201 -11.87 -29.11 13.41
CA THR A 201 -12.56 -29.15 14.68
C THR A 201 -13.38 -30.43 14.81
N ASP A 202 -13.70 -30.86 16.05
CA ASP A 202 -14.43 -32.09 16.35
C ASP A 202 -15.89 -32.08 15.90
N ASP A 203 -16.44 -30.88 15.67
CA ASP A 203 -17.81 -30.68 15.16
C ASP A 203 -17.87 -30.62 13.60
N GLY A 204 -16.76 -30.96 12.92
CA GLY A 204 -16.64 -30.96 11.45
C GLY A 204 -16.44 -29.57 10.85
N GLY A 205 -15.99 -28.62 11.65
CA GLY A 205 -15.61 -27.28 11.21
C GLY A 205 -14.11 -27.13 10.94
N MET A 206 -13.66 -25.87 10.85
CA MET A 206 -12.26 -25.52 10.59
C MET A 206 -11.86 -24.25 11.36
N LEU A 207 -10.79 -24.34 12.17
CA LEU A 207 -10.12 -23.17 12.74
C LEU A 207 -8.90 -22.84 11.88
N VAL A 208 -8.80 -21.60 11.42
CA VAL A 208 -7.70 -21.11 10.58
C VAL A 208 -7.00 -19.94 11.25
N HIS A 209 -5.73 -20.13 11.59
CA HIS A 209 -4.84 -19.00 11.92
C HIS A 209 -4.14 -18.56 10.65
N THR A 210 -4.24 -17.29 10.30
CA THR A 210 -3.65 -16.78 9.07
C THR A 210 -3.15 -15.35 9.21
N SER A 211 -2.19 -14.98 8.39
CA SER A 211 -1.71 -13.61 8.28
C SER A 211 -2.53 -12.88 7.21
N SER A 212 -3.71 -12.35 7.59
CA SER A 212 -4.65 -11.71 6.66
C SER A 212 -5.22 -10.40 7.20
N GLN A 213 -5.39 -9.42 6.30
CA GLN A 213 -6.09 -8.17 6.57
C GLN A 213 -7.62 -8.33 6.54
N HIS A 214 -8.13 -9.46 6.02
CA HIS A 214 -9.56 -9.69 5.82
C HIS A 214 -10.00 -11.09 6.34
N PRO A 215 -10.08 -11.29 7.66
CA PRO A 215 -10.46 -12.58 8.24
C PRO A 215 -11.82 -13.09 7.75
N SER A 216 -12.81 -12.20 7.56
CA SER A 216 -14.15 -12.58 7.09
C SER A 216 -14.18 -13.08 5.65
N GLU A 217 -13.32 -12.55 4.76
CA GLU A 217 -13.18 -13.08 3.39
C GLU A 217 -12.50 -14.45 3.40
N VAL A 218 -11.43 -14.60 4.20
CA VAL A 218 -10.79 -15.93 4.37
C VAL A 218 -11.81 -16.94 4.89
N GLN A 219 -12.64 -16.57 5.89
CA GLN A 219 -13.72 -17.42 6.40
C GLN A 219 -14.67 -17.85 5.28
N LYS A 220 -15.14 -16.88 4.47
CA LYS A 220 -16.05 -17.13 3.35
C LYS A 220 -15.43 -18.09 2.34
N LEU A 221 -14.24 -17.78 1.84
CA LEU A 221 -13.61 -18.57 0.79
C LEU A 221 -13.20 -19.98 1.27
N VAL A 222 -12.74 -20.13 2.52
CA VAL A 222 -12.49 -21.46 3.12
C VAL A 222 -13.79 -22.27 3.23
N ALA A 223 -14.90 -21.67 3.64
CA ALA A 223 -16.18 -22.34 3.70
C ALA A 223 -16.70 -22.76 2.30
N GLU A 224 -16.54 -21.89 1.31
CA GLU A 224 -16.93 -22.13 -0.08
C GLU A 224 -16.13 -23.27 -0.74
N VAL A 225 -14.80 -23.30 -0.57
CA VAL A 225 -13.97 -24.39 -1.15
C VAL A 225 -14.19 -25.71 -0.43
N LEU A 226 -14.53 -25.71 0.87
CA LEU A 226 -14.85 -26.91 1.64
C LEU A 226 -16.30 -27.35 1.48
N ALA A 227 -17.17 -26.56 0.87
CA ALA A 227 -18.62 -26.77 0.78
C ALA A 227 -19.30 -26.95 2.16
N ILE A 228 -18.88 -26.16 3.17
CA ILE A 228 -19.46 -26.17 4.52
C ILE A 228 -20.04 -24.80 4.88
N PRO A 229 -20.97 -24.71 5.85
CA PRO A 229 -21.50 -23.41 6.30
C PRO A 229 -20.41 -22.47 6.84
N LEU A 230 -20.54 -21.16 6.59
CA LEU A 230 -19.61 -20.15 7.12
C LEU A 230 -19.44 -20.25 8.65
N ALA A 231 -20.53 -20.53 9.39
CA ALA A 231 -20.51 -20.64 10.84
C ALA A 231 -19.66 -21.82 11.37
N LYS A 232 -19.23 -22.74 10.49
CA LYS A 232 -18.33 -23.84 10.80
C LYS A 232 -16.86 -23.49 10.62
N VAL A 233 -16.55 -22.30 10.08
CA VAL A 233 -15.19 -21.84 9.89
C VAL A 233 -14.93 -20.66 10.83
N THR A 234 -13.88 -20.76 11.64
CA THR A 234 -13.38 -19.63 12.44
C THR A 234 -12.02 -19.22 11.94
N VAL A 235 -11.83 -17.92 11.71
CA VAL A 235 -10.54 -17.35 11.34
C VAL A 235 -10.03 -16.46 12.46
N GLU A 236 -8.77 -16.65 12.85
CA GLU A 236 -8.11 -15.88 13.91
C GLU A 236 -6.85 -15.19 13.37
N VAL A 237 -6.73 -13.89 13.65
CA VAL A 237 -5.56 -13.06 13.37
C VAL A 237 -5.17 -12.30 14.64
N ARG A 238 -4.02 -12.63 15.25
CA ARG A 238 -3.54 -11.88 16.43
C ARG A 238 -2.75 -10.65 16.03
N ARG A 239 -1.82 -10.79 15.10
CA ARG A 239 -1.01 -9.74 14.49
C ARG A 239 -0.41 -10.26 13.18
N MET A 240 0.02 -9.32 12.34
CA MET A 240 0.74 -9.61 11.10
C MET A 240 2.09 -8.89 11.08
N GLY A 241 3.09 -9.52 10.49
CA GLY A 241 4.40 -8.94 10.21
C GLY A 241 4.40 -8.10 8.93
N GLY A 242 3.49 -7.11 8.87
CA GLY A 242 3.22 -6.29 7.70
C GLY A 242 2.12 -6.87 6.81
N GLY A 243 1.41 -5.98 6.12
CA GLY A 243 0.36 -6.34 5.15
C GLY A 243 0.39 -5.41 3.94
N PHE A 244 0.27 -4.09 4.18
CA PHE A 244 0.36 -3.01 3.18
C PHE A 244 -0.64 -3.11 2.02
N GLY A 245 -1.68 -3.95 2.14
CA GLY A 245 -2.63 -4.33 1.09
C GLY A 245 -2.39 -5.72 0.49
N GLY A 246 -1.16 -6.26 0.58
CA GLY A 246 -0.78 -7.56 0.01
C GLY A 246 -1.32 -8.79 0.76
N LYS A 247 -2.07 -8.58 1.83
CA LYS A 247 -2.75 -9.62 2.59
C LYS A 247 -4.25 -9.33 2.72
N GLU A 248 -4.77 -8.46 1.88
CA GLU A 248 -6.21 -8.18 1.82
C GLU A 248 -6.94 -9.38 1.19
N THR A 249 -6.63 -9.71 -0.06
CA THR A 249 -7.18 -10.87 -0.79
C THR A 249 -6.18 -12.02 -0.90
N GLN A 250 -4.90 -11.73 -1.06
CA GLN A 250 -3.85 -12.69 -1.43
C GLN A 250 -3.48 -13.69 -0.33
N ALA A 251 -3.99 -13.54 0.91
CA ALA A 251 -3.83 -14.53 1.97
C ALA A 251 -4.81 -15.72 1.83
N ALA A 252 -5.98 -15.48 1.24
CA ALA A 252 -7.05 -16.46 1.15
C ALA A 252 -6.69 -17.73 0.35
N PRO A 253 -6.00 -17.69 -0.79
CA PRO A 253 -5.61 -18.91 -1.53
C PRO A 253 -4.83 -19.90 -0.67
N PHE A 254 -3.88 -19.41 0.12
CA PHE A 254 -3.03 -20.26 0.96
C PHE A 254 -3.77 -20.80 2.19
N ALA A 255 -4.70 -20.03 2.73
CA ALA A 255 -5.62 -20.49 3.79
C ALA A 255 -6.56 -21.59 3.26
N CYS A 256 -7.12 -21.42 2.04
CA CYS A 256 -7.94 -22.42 1.38
C CYS A 256 -7.18 -23.72 1.11
N LEU A 257 -5.94 -23.65 0.59
CA LEU A 257 -5.11 -24.84 0.35
C LEU A 257 -4.77 -25.56 1.65
N ALA A 258 -4.41 -24.83 2.72
CA ALA A 258 -4.15 -25.42 4.02
C ALA A 258 -5.41 -26.12 4.60
N ALA A 259 -6.57 -25.47 4.50
CA ALA A 259 -7.84 -25.99 5.00
C ALA A 259 -8.30 -27.24 4.21
N LEU A 260 -8.17 -27.24 2.88
CA LEU A 260 -8.49 -28.40 2.03
C LEU A 260 -7.60 -29.59 2.35
N LEU A 261 -6.29 -29.38 2.53
CA LEU A 261 -5.37 -30.46 2.92
C LEU A 261 -5.66 -30.95 4.35
N ALA A 262 -6.01 -30.04 5.26
CA ALA A 262 -6.40 -30.41 6.63
C ALA A 262 -7.70 -31.22 6.64
N HIS A 263 -8.69 -30.82 5.85
CA HIS A 263 -9.94 -31.56 5.68
C HIS A 263 -9.70 -32.97 5.08
N LYS A 264 -8.86 -33.05 4.03
CA LYS A 264 -8.55 -34.31 3.33
C LYS A 264 -7.80 -35.31 4.23
N THR A 265 -6.96 -34.81 5.15
CA THR A 265 -6.09 -35.64 6.00
C THR A 265 -6.65 -35.87 7.41
N GLY A 266 -7.64 -35.07 7.85
CA GLY A 266 -8.10 -35.04 9.23
C GLY A 266 -7.06 -34.53 10.23
N ARG A 267 -5.95 -33.96 9.78
CA ARG A 267 -4.81 -33.47 10.57
C ARG A 267 -4.61 -31.98 10.39
N ALA A 268 -4.00 -31.31 11.36
CA ALA A 268 -3.59 -29.94 11.23
C ALA A 268 -2.58 -29.76 10.07
N VAL A 269 -2.71 -28.69 9.26
CA VAL A 269 -1.81 -28.38 8.16
C VAL A 269 -1.32 -26.96 8.25
N LYS A 270 0.00 -26.76 8.18
CA LYS A 270 0.65 -25.45 8.07
C LYS A 270 1.19 -25.26 6.66
N LEU A 271 0.79 -24.16 6.03
CA LEU A 271 1.35 -23.70 4.75
C LEU A 271 2.07 -22.39 4.97
N ARG A 272 3.36 -22.33 4.61
CA ARG A 272 4.18 -21.13 4.65
C ARG A 272 5.01 -21.04 3.38
N LEU A 273 4.85 -19.94 2.64
CA LEU A 273 5.62 -19.70 1.42
C LEU A 273 7.06 -19.25 1.75
N PRO A 274 8.08 -19.75 1.02
CA PRO A 274 9.38 -19.09 1.01
C PRO A 274 9.27 -17.77 0.24
N ARG A 275 10.13 -16.78 0.56
CA ARG A 275 10.08 -15.43 -0.02
C ARG A 275 9.99 -15.42 -1.55
N ALA A 276 10.79 -16.24 -2.21
CA ALA A 276 10.80 -16.28 -3.68
C ALA A 276 9.49 -16.79 -4.29
N ASP A 277 8.82 -17.74 -3.62
CA ASP A 277 7.53 -18.25 -4.09
C ASP A 277 6.40 -17.28 -3.72
N ASP A 278 6.47 -16.64 -2.55
CA ASP A 278 5.57 -15.57 -2.14
C ASP A 278 5.57 -14.47 -3.22
N MET A 279 6.75 -13.97 -3.59
CA MET A 279 6.88 -12.95 -4.65
C MET A 279 6.42 -13.41 -6.05
N ARG A 280 6.42 -14.71 -6.35
CA ARG A 280 5.92 -15.23 -7.65
C ARG A 280 4.42 -15.44 -7.67
N LEU A 281 3.87 -15.89 -6.55
CA LEU A 281 2.48 -16.34 -6.44
C LEU A 281 1.51 -15.22 -6.06
N THR A 282 1.99 -14.13 -5.47
CA THR A 282 1.15 -13.04 -4.95
C THR A 282 1.17 -11.82 -5.84
N GLY A 283 0.08 -11.06 -5.80
CA GLY A 283 -0.08 -9.80 -6.53
C GLY A 283 0.84 -8.68 -6.02
N LYS A 284 1.01 -7.66 -6.85
CA LYS A 284 1.88 -6.49 -6.63
C LYS A 284 1.09 -5.20 -6.73
N ARG A 285 1.70 -4.06 -6.39
CA ARG A 285 1.20 -2.75 -6.85
C ARG A 285 1.17 -2.75 -8.38
N HIS A 286 0.08 -2.36 -8.96
CA HIS A 286 -0.09 -2.24 -10.40
C HIS A 286 0.96 -1.30 -11.01
N PRO A 287 1.73 -1.71 -12.03
CA PRO A 287 2.37 -0.78 -12.95
C PRO A 287 1.32 0.00 -13.72
N PHE A 288 1.61 1.27 -14.05
CA PHE A 288 0.71 2.12 -14.82
C PHE A 288 1.45 2.78 -15.99
N HIS A 289 0.73 2.94 -17.10
CA HIS A 289 1.11 3.79 -18.21
C HIS A 289 0.13 4.96 -18.26
N ASN A 290 0.58 6.12 -17.83
CA ASN A 290 -0.22 7.32 -17.81
C ASN A 290 0.06 8.19 -19.05
N ARG A 291 -0.97 8.88 -19.53
CA ARG A 291 -0.87 9.90 -20.58
C ARG A 291 -1.73 11.08 -20.19
N TYR A 292 -1.22 12.27 -20.39
CA TYR A 292 -2.02 13.48 -20.29
C TYR A 292 -1.92 14.34 -21.54
N ARG A 293 -2.99 15.09 -21.81
CA ARG A 293 -3.05 16.25 -22.69
C ARG A 293 -3.71 17.36 -21.89
N ILE A 294 -2.97 18.44 -21.63
CA ILE A 294 -3.38 19.47 -20.68
C ILE A 294 -3.24 20.86 -21.28
N GLY A 295 -4.32 21.66 -21.17
CA GLY A 295 -4.39 23.04 -21.64
C GLY A 295 -4.26 24.02 -20.47
N PHE A 296 -3.48 25.07 -20.65
CA PHE A 296 -3.22 26.11 -19.65
C PHE A 296 -2.96 27.47 -20.28
N ASP A 297 -3.03 28.53 -19.46
CA ASP A 297 -2.72 29.90 -19.89
C ASP A 297 -1.22 30.23 -19.72
N ASP A 298 -0.82 31.48 -20.08
CA ASP A 298 0.56 31.93 -20.00
C ASP A 298 1.09 32.06 -18.57
N GLU A 299 0.22 32.11 -17.57
CA GLU A 299 0.55 32.08 -16.15
C GLU A 299 0.72 30.67 -15.61
N GLY A 300 0.32 29.63 -16.37
CA GLY A 300 0.32 28.23 -15.95
C GLY A 300 -0.96 27.79 -15.23
N ARG A 301 -2.06 28.53 -15.35
CA ARG A 301 -3.36 28.15 -14.81
C ARG A 301 -4.00 27.08 -15.69
N LEU A 302 -4.46 26.00 -15.08
CA LEU A 302 -5.16 24.92 -15.75
C LEU A 302 -6.51 25.39 -16.32
N LEU A 303 -6.77 25.01 -17.56
CA LEU A 303 -8.02 25.27 -18.27
C LEU A 303 -8.76 23.97 -18.58
N ALA A 304 -8.04 22.97 -19.09
CA ALA A 304 -8.63 21.68 -19.43
C ALA A 304 -7.62 20.55 -19.35
N ALA A 305 -8.09 19.32 -19.15
CA ALA A 305 -7.25 18.13 -19.23
C ALA A 305 -7.98 16.89 -19.78
N GLN A 306 -7.28 16.13 -20.58
CA GLN A 306 -7.57 14.72 -20.88
C GLN A 306 -6.49 13.88 -20.19
N LEU A 307 -6.91 13.02 -19.27
CA LEU A 307 -6.04 12.16 -18.48
C LEU A 307 -6.37 10.70 -18.78
N GLU A 308 -5.36 9.91 -19.06
CA GLU A 308 -5.51 8.49 -19.31
C GLU A 308 -4.62 7.71 -18.35
N VAL A 309 -5.20 6.74 -17.66
CA VAL A 309 -4.51 5.82 -16.76
C VAL A 309 -4.74 4.38 -17.23
N VAL A 310 -3.67 3.67 -17.57
CA VAL A 310 -3.70 2.29 -18.04
C VAL A 310 -2.99 1.43 -17.01
N GLY A 311 -3.78 0.70 -16.21
CA GLY A 311 -3.24 -0.25 -15.23
C GLY A 311 -2.93 -1.60 -15.86
N ASP A 312 -1.74 -2.13 -15.60
CA ASP A 312 -1.45 -3.54 -15.79
C ASP A 312 -2.10 -4.32 -14.65
N CYS A 313 -3.08 -5.16 -14.96
CA CYS A 313 -3.87 -5.85 -13.94
C CYS A 313 -3.48 -7.33 -13.74
N GLY A 314 -2.62 -7.86 -14.61
CA GLY A 314 -2.34 -9.29 -14.62
C GLY A 314 -3.49 -10.09 -15.23
N HIS A 315 -3.63 -11.36 -14.82
CA HIS A 315 -4.49 -12.32 -15.50
C HIS A 315 -5.95 -12.34 -15.03
N SER A 316 -6.29 -11.69 -13.91
CA SER A 316 -7.64 -11.68 -13.32
C SER A 316 -8.01 -10.31 -12.74
N PRO A 317 -9.28 -10.08 -12.42
CA PRO A 317 -9.73 -8.81 -11.84
C PRO A 317 -9.15 -8.51 -10.47
N ASP A 318 -9.08 -9.47 -9.55
CA ASP A 318 -8.82 -9.26 -8.12
C ASP A 318 -9.48 -7.95 -7.61
N LEU A 319 -8.68 -6.95 -7.21
CA LEU A 319 -9.15 -5.62 -6.80
C LEU A 319 -8.90 -4.53 -7.86
N SER A 320 -8.41 -4.89 -9.05
CA SER A 320 -7.95 -3.96 -10.09
C SER A 320 -9.01 -2.96 -10.54
N ASP A 321 -10.29 -3.37 -10.57
CA ASP A 321 -11.38 -2.47 -10.99
C ASP A 321 -11.49 -1.24 -10.09
N ALA A 322 -11.51 -1.45 -8.77
CA ALA A 322 -11.58 -0.39 -7.78
C ALA A 322 -10.25 0.40 -7.67
N ILE A 323 -9.10 -0.24 -7.93
CA ILE A 323 -7.77 0.39 -7.91
C ILE A 323 -7.62 1.38 -9.05
N VAL A 324 -8.03 1.02 -10.26
CA VAL A 324 -8.01 1.94 -11.41
C VAL A 324 -9.03 3.07 -11.23
N ASP A 325 -10.23 2.77 -10.69
CA ASP A 325 -11.20 3.82 -10.33
C ASP A 325 -10.60 4.81 -9.33
N ARG A 326 -9.89 4.33 -8.30
CA ARG A 326 -9.25 5.21 -7.31
C ARG A 326 -8.08 6.02 -7.89
N ALA A 327 -7.36 5.48 -8.87
CA ALA A 327 -6.38 6.26 -9.63
C ALA A 327 -7.05 7.43 -10.37
N MET A 328 -8.22 7.18 -10.99
CA MET A 328 -9.00 8.23 -11.65
C MET A 328 -9.50 9.30 -10.66
N PHE A 329 -9.97 8.91 -9.46
CA PHE A 329 -10.42 9.84 -8.42
C PHE A 329 -9.30 10.73 -7.87
N HIS A 330 -8.04 10.33 -8.01
CA HIS A 330 -6.88 11.07 -7.50
C HIS A 330 -5.99 11.64 -8.62
N ALA A 331 -6.42 11.53 -9.88
CA ALA A 331 -5.69 12.08 -11.03
C ALA A 331 -5.69 13.62 -11.05
N ASP A 332 -6.52 14.27 -10.26
CA ASP A 332 -6.54 15.72 -10.01
C ASP A 332 -5.68 16.13 -8.81
N ASN A 333 -5.32 15.20 -7.90
CA ASN A 333 -4.68 15.46 -6.62
C ASN A 333 -5.25 16.72 -5.93
N ALA A 334 -4.41 17.72 -5.69
CA ALA A 334 -4.71 18.98 -5.00
C ALA A 334 -5.25 20.09 -5.93
N TYR A 335 -5.43 19.83 -7.23
CA TYR A 335 -5.61 20.88 -8.24
C TYR A 335 -7.00 20.86 -8.87
N PHE A 336 -7.55 22.07 -9.03
CA PHE A 336 -8.82 22.27 -9.73
C PHE A 336 -8.59 22.38 -11.22
N ILE A 337 -9.22 21.51 -12.00
CA ILE A 337 -9.17 21.51 -13.46
C ILE A 337 -10.60 21.85 -13.95
N PRO A 338 -10.86 22.99 -14.61
CA PRO A 338 -12.22 23.39 -15.02
C PRO A 338 -12.94 22.37 -15.88
N ASP A 339 -12.33 21.94 -16.97
CA ASP A 339 -12.87 20.97 -17.91
C ASP A 339 -11.97 19.74 -17.95
N VAL A 340 -12.48 18.56 -17.60
CA VAL A 340 -11.66 17.38 -17.45
C VAL A 340 -12.36 16.11 -17.94
N ALA A 341 -11.61 15.27 -18.66
CA ALA A 341 -11.99 13.92 -19.03
C ALA A 341 -10.91 12.94 -18.57
N ILE A 342 -11.29 11.92 -17.80
CA ILE A 342 -10.40 10.91 -17.27
C ILE A 342 -10.86 9.54 -17.75
N SER A 343 -9.94 8.76 -18.35
CA SER A 343 -10.19 7.40 -18.83
C SER A 343 -9.28 6.41 -18.13
N GLY A 344 -9.87 5.34 -17.57
CA GLY A 344 -9.15 4.28 -16.88
C GLY A 344 -9.33 2.93 -17.55
N TYR A 345 -8.22 2.24 -17.82
CA TYR A 345 -8.18 0.95 -18.50
C TYR A 345 -7.58 -0.13 -17.59
N ARG A 346 -8.17 -1.32 -17.59
CA ARG A 346 -7.81 -2.49 -16.80
C ARG A 346 -7.24 -3.54 -17.72
N SER A 347 -6.00 -3.36 -18.17
CA SER A 347 -5.38 -4.23 -19.17
C SER A 347 -5.09 -5.62 -18.60
N PHE A 348 -5.48 -6.65 -19.38
CA PHE A 348 -5.13 -8.03 -19.12
C PHE A 348 -3.68 -8.31 -19.53
N THR A 349 -2.92 -9.05 -18.71
CA THR A 349 -1.60 -9.58 -19.09
C THR A 349 -1.38 -10.98 -18.51
N ASN A 350 -0.44 -11.72 -19.08
CA ASN A 350 -0.09 -13.07 -18.61
C ASN A 350 0.96 -13.02 -17.48
N ILE A 351 0.72 -12.17 -16.47
CA ILE A 351 1.48 -12.14 -15.22
C ILE A 351 0.53 -12.36 -14.04
N VAL A 352 1.08 -12.52 -12.83
CA VAL A 352 0.28 -12.63 -11.61
C VAL A 352 -0.67 -11.44 -11.49
N SER A 353 -1.92 -11.67 -11.05
CA SER A 353 -2.87 -10.58 -10.85
C SER A 353 -2.36 -9.60 -9.82
N HIS A 354 -2.31 -8.32 -10.19
CA HIS A 354 -1.95 -7.26 -9.28
C HIS A 354 -3.09 -6.98 -8.29
N THR A 355 -2.74 -6.46 -7.12
CA THR A 355 -3.67 -6.33 -5.99
C THR A 355 -3.51 -5.01 -5.26
N ALA A 356 -4.25 -4.85 -4.15
CA ALA A 356 -4.15 -3.71 -3.26
C ALA A 356 -2.71 -3.48 -2.78
N PHE A 357 -2.30 -2.23 -2.77
CA PHE A 357 -1.10 -1.76 -2.10
C PHE A 357 -1.33 -0.35 -1.59
N ARG A 358 -0.79 0.00 -0.42
CA ARG A 358 -0.92 1.29 0.30
C ARG A 358 -1.14 2.47 -0.66
N GLY A 359 -2.31 3.13 -0.58
CA GLY A 359 -2.79 4.16 -1.50
C GLY A 359 -3.74 3.68 -2.62
N PHE A 360 -3.80 2.36 -2.91
CA PHE A 360 -4.84 1.70 -3.72
C PHE A 360 -5.11 2.37 -5.08
N GLY A 361 -4.06 2.66 -5.88
CA GLY A 361 -4.19 3.36 -7.16
C GLY A 361 -4.07 4.89 -7.06
N GLY A 362 -4.40 5.49 -5.91
CA GLY A 362 -4.22 6.94 -5.69
C GLY A 362 -2.82 7.45 -6.00
N PRO A 363 -1.74 6.77 -5.56
CA PRO A 363 -0.38 7.18 -5.89
C PRO A 363 -0.11 7.28 -7.39
N GLN A 364 -0.54 6.28 -8.16
CA GLN A 364 -0.36 6.24 -9.61
C GLN A 364 -1.18 7.33 -10.31
N GLY A 365 -2.40 7.62 -9.80
CA GLY A 365 -3.23 8.71 -10.28
C GLY A 365 -2.59 10.08 -10.04
N MET A 366 -2.06 10.33 -8.83
CA MET A 366 -1.42 11.60 -8.48
C MET A 366 -0.17 11.88 -9.31
N MET A 367 0.59 10.86 -9.69
CA MET A 367 1.81 11.02 -10.50
C MET A 367 1.55 11.73 -11.83
N ILE A 368 0.38 11.52 -12.45
CA ILE A 368 0.08 12.13 -13.75
C ILE A 368 -0.01 13.65 -13.66
N ILE A 369 -0.69 14.17 -12.65
CA ILE A 369 -0.88 15.61 -12.48
C ILE A 369 0.36 16.29 -11.87
N GLU A 370 1.09 15.61 -10.97
CA GLU A 370 2.32 16.17 -10.40
C GLU A 370 3.40 16.32 -11.48
N ARG A 371 3.49 15.36 -12.41
CA ARG A 371 4.32 15.51 -13.61
C ARG A 371 3.87 16.71 -14.45
N ALA A 372 2.57 16.83 -14.72
CA ALA A 372 2.04 17.93 -15.52
C ALA A 372 2.33 19.30 -14.89
N MET A 373 2.25 19.45 -13.56
CA MET A 373 2.59 20.69 -12.85
C MET A 373 4.05 21.10 -13.05
N ASP A 374 4.99 20.15 -12.98
CA ASP A 374 6.40 20.41 -13.26
C ASP A 374 6.61 20.81 -14.72
N ASP A 375 5.98 20.10 -15.66
CA ASP A 375 6.11 20.34 -17.10
C ASP A 375 5.55 21.74 -17.49
N ILE A 376 4.40 22.12 -16.92
CA ILE A 376 3.81 23.46 -17.10
C ILE A 376 4.74 24.55 -16.54
N ALA A 377 5.29 24.34 -15.33
CA ALA A 377 6.19 25.29 -14.71
C ALA A 377 7.41 25.60 -15.60
N ARG A 378 8.02 24.59 -16.19
CA ARG A 378 9.12 24.74 -17.15
C ARG A 378 8.66 25.48 -18.41
N ALA A 379 7.48 25.15 -18.95
CA ALA A 379 6.94 25.78 -20.13
C ALA A 379 6.65 27.29 -19.98
N VAL A 380 6.28 27.72 -18.76
CA VAL A 380 6.01 29.14 -18.44
C VAL A 380 7.18 29.84 -17.72
N GLY A 381 8.28 29.12 -17.45
CA GLY A 381 9.48 29.69 -16.81
C GLY A 381 9.27 30.11 -15.34
N LYS A 382 8.40 29.41 -14.61
CA LYS A 382 8.09 29.69 -13.19
C LYS A 382 8.59 28.57 -12.26
N ASP A 383 8.68 28.88 -10.96
CA ASP A 383 8.90 27.84 -9.95
C ASP A 383 7.72 26.85 -9.96
N PRO A 384 7.96 25.52 -9.89
CA PRO A 384 6.89 24.54 -9.83
C PRO A 384 5.92 24.75 -8.64
N LEU A 385 6.40 25.28 -7.52
CA LEU A 385 5.54 25.58 -6.36
C LEU A 385 4.55 26.71 -6.66
N ASP A 386 4.95 27.72 -7.42
CA ASP A 386 4.07 28.84 -7.78
C ASP A 386 2.93 28.35 -8.70
N VAL A 387 3.26 27.48 -9.67
CA VAL A 387 2.24 26.86 -10.55
C VAL A 387 1.31 25.96 -9.75
N ARG A 388 1.81 25.20 -8.77
CA ARG A 388 0.99 24.40 -7.87
C ARG A 388 0.02 25.26 -7.06
N LYS A 389 0.51 26.33 -6.42
CA LYS A 389 -0.32 27.29 -5.65
C LYS A 389 -1.42 27.92 -6.48
N LEU A 390 -1.12 28.29 -7.72
CA LEU A 390 -2.07 28.90 -8.67
C LEU A 390 -3.26 28.00 -8.96
N ASN A 391 -3.05 26.68 -8.92
CA ASN A 391 -4.02 25.67 -9.34
C ASN A 391 -4.71 24.93 -8.21
N LEU A 392 -4.39 25.20 -6.94
CA LEU A 392 -5.03 24.52 -5.80
C LEU A 392 -6.55 24.64 -5.83
N TYR A 393 -7.21 23.61 -5.31
CA TYR A 393 -8.61 23.71 -4.92
C TYR A 393 -8.81 24.87 -3.94
N GLY A 394 -9.98 25.50 -3.98
CA GLY A 394 -10.39 26.57 -3.08
C GLY A 394 -10.82 27.84 -3.81
N GLY A 395 -11.64 28.64 -3.13
CA GLY A 395 -12.27 29.82 -3.70
C GLY A 395 -13.56 29.48 -4.50
N MET A 396 -14.34 30.53 -4.78
CA MET A 396 -15.66 30.39 -5.41
C MET A 396 -15.54 29.70 -6.80
N GLY A 397 -16.27 28.60 -6.99
CA GLY A 397 -16.32 27.84 -8.24
C GLY A 397 -15.15 26.88 -8.46
N ARG A 398 -14.20 26.77 -7.53
CA ARG A 398 -13.03 25.90 -7.63
C ARG A 398 -13.02 24.81 -6.52
N GLU A 399 -14.17 24.28 -6.20
CA GLU A 399 -14.35 23.35 -5.07
C GLU A 399 -14.76 21.94 -5.50
N LEU A 400 -15.15 21.76 -6.77
CA LEU A 400 -15.75 20.53 -7.24
C LEU A 400 -14.71 19.61 -7.90
N THR A 401 -14.64 18.35 -7.46
CA THR A 401 -13.76 17.33 -8.07
C THR A 401 -14.27 16.88 -9.44
N PRO A 402 -13.47 16.16 -10.25
CA PRO A 402 -13.93 15.56 -11.51
C PRO A 402 -15.15 14.64 -11.36
N TYR A 403 -15.31 14.02 -10.19
CA TYR A 403 -16.43 13.13 -9.82
C TYR A 403 -17.53 13.84 -9.03
N HIS A 404 -17.57 15.17 -9.07
CA HIS A 404 -18.60 16.04 -8.49
C HIS A 404 -18.72 16.03 -6.95
N GLN A 405 -17.73 15.51 -6.20
CA GLN A 405 -17.65 15.74 -4.76
C GLN A 405 -17.06 17.13 -4.49
N LYS A 406 -17.71 17.86 -3.57
CA LYS A 406 -17.19 19.15 -3.10
C LYS A 406 -15.98 18.91 -2.18
N VAL A 407 -14.90 19.65 -2.38
CA VAL A 407 -13.73 19.71 -1.48
C VAL A 407 -14.05 20.70 -0.36
N GLU A 408 -14.69 20.17 0.68
CA GLU A 408 -15.02 20.94 1.88
C GLU A 408 -13.80 20.97 2.83
N HIS A 409 -13.76 21.98 3.73
CA HIS A 409 -12.73 22.11 4.76
C HIS A 409 -11.29 21.96 4.21
N ASN A 410 -11.00 22.67 3.11
CA ASN A 410 -9.72 22.58 2.42
C ASN A 410 -8.59 23.26 3.19
N LEU A 411 -7.59 22.51 3.62
CA LEU A 411 -6.46 22.98 4.41
C LEU A 411 -5.19 23.22 3.57
N LEU A 412 -5.21 22.91 2.27
CA LEU A 412 -4.00 22.90 1.41
C LEU A 412 -3.26 24.23 1.40
N GLY A 413 -3.98 25.34 1.23
CA GLY A 413 -3.35 26.68 1.17
C GLY A 413 -2.59 27.03 2.44
N GLU A 414 -3.20 26.81 3.61
CA GLU A 414 -2.56 27.09 4.92
C GLU A 414 -1.40 26.12 5.17
N LEU A 415 -1.60 24.83 4.89
CA LEU A 415 -0.60 23.79 5.11
C LEU A 415 0.65 24.02 4.25
N ILE A 416 0.49 24.35 2.97
CA ILE A 416 1.60 24.65 2.05
C ILE A 416 2.34 25.91 2.52
N ALA A 417 1.62 27.00 2.86
CA ALA A 417 2.25 28.24 3.32
C ALA A 417 3.08 28.03 4.61
N ARG A 418 2.57 27.24 5.57
CA ARG A 418 3.31 26.90 6.79
C ARG A 418 4.55 26.07 6.49
N LEU A 419 4.43 25.05 5.62
CA LEU A 419 5.55 24.18 5.27
C LEU A 419 6.61 24.95 4.47
N GLU A 420 6.22 25.79 3.53
CA GLU A 420 7.13 26.64 2.75
C GLU A 420 7.97 27.53 3.69
N ALA A 421 7.33 28.15 4.68
CA ALA A 421 8.03 28.98 5.66
C ALA A 421 8.94 28.15 6.59
N SER A 422 8.43 27.04 7.17
CA SER A 422 9.19 26.23 8.15
C SER A 422 10.34 25.43 7.54
N SER A 423 10.28 25.15 6.24
CA SER A 423 11.34 24.45 5.51
C SER A 423 12.39 25.37 4.89
N ASP A 424 12.25 26.69 5.05
CA ASP A 424 13.12 27.71 4.41
C ASP A 424 13.18 27.56 2.87
N TYR A 425 12.05 27.21 2.24
CA TYR A 425 11.99 26.84 0.83
C TYR A 425 12.66 27.88 -0.09
N ALA A 426 12.31 29.15 0.04
CA ALA A 426 12.82 30.22 -0.85
C ALA A 426 14.36 30.39 -0.74
N THR A 427 14.89 30.39 0.50
CA THR A 427 16.34 30.49 0.75
C THR A 427 17.09 29.30 0.18
N ARG A 428 16.57 28.10 0.42
CA ARG A 428 17.17 26.85 -0.11
C ARG A 428 17.11 26.81 -1.63
N ARG A 429 15.99 27.23 -2.25
CA ARG A 429 15.83 27.30 -3.70
C ARG A 429 16.91 28.19 -4.31
N SER A 430 17.13 29.40 -3.78
CA SER A 430 18.20 30.31 -4.24
C SER A 430 19.59 29.68 -4.10
N ALA A 431 19.89 29.10 -2.92
CA ALA A 431 21.18 28.47 -2.68
C ALA A 431 21.45 27.26 -3.62
N ILE A 432 20.42 26.51 -3.98
CA ILE A 432 20.49 25.40 -4.92
C ILE A 432 20.77 25.90 -6.34
N HIS A 433 20.10 26.97 -6.78
CA HIS A 433 20.39 27.58 -8.06
C HIS A 433 21.85 28.04 -8.15
N ASP A 434 22.35 28.74 -7.11
CA ASP A 434 23.75 29.17 -7.04
C ASP A 434 24.73 28.00 -7.01
N PHE A 435 24.39 26.92 -6.33
CA PHE A 435 25.20 25.69 -6.32
C PHE A 435 25.24 25.06 -7.71
N ASN A 436 24.07 24.87 -8.34
CA ASN A 436 23.96 24.23 -9.65
C ASN A 436 24.67 25.02 -10.76
N ALA A 437 24.66 26.35 -10.69
CA ALA A 437 25.37 27.19 -11.65
C ALA A 437 26.91 27.00 -11.59
N ARG A 438 27.45 26.66 -10.42
CA ARG A 438 28.89 26.51 -10.21
C ARG A 438 29.38 25.05 -10.28
N SER A 439 28.52 24.10 -9.96
CA SER A 439 28.89 22.68 -9.95
C SER A 439 28.72 22.04 -11.32
N PRO A 440 29.78 21.49 -11.94
CA PRO A 440 29.68 20.85 -13.25
C PRO A 440 29.11 19.44 -13.20
N VAL A 441 29.22 18.74 -12.06
CA VAL A 441 28.89 17.32 -11.91
C VAL A 441 27.74 17.11 -10.95
N LEU A 442 27.87 17.56 -9.72
CA LEU A 442 26.81 17.39 -8.72
C LEU A 442 25.73 18.43 -8.94
N LYS A 443 24.49 17.99 -8.97
CA LYS A 443 23.31 18.85 -9.08
C LYS A 443 22.37 18.63 -7.93
N LYS A 444 21.77 19.69 -7.39
CA LYS A 444 20.75 19.63 -6.34
C LYS A 444 19.39 19.95 -6.91
N GLY A 445 18.36 19.36 -6.31
CA GLY A 445 16.98 19.66 -6.63
C GLY A 445 16.13 19.82 -5.38
N LEU A 446 15.10 20.63 -5.48
CA LEU A 446 14.16 20.92 -4.42
C LEU A 446 12.74 20.89 -4.98
N ALA A 447 11.83 20.17 -4.32
CA ALA A 447 10.43 20.18 -4.70
C ALA A 447 9.52 20.13 -3.49
N LEU A 448 8.41 20.88 -3.55
CA LEU A 448 7.28 20.77 -2.65
C LEU A 448 6.09 20.18 -3.43
N THR A 449 5.57 19.05 -2.95
CA THR A 449 4.35 18.43 -3.52
C THR A 449 3.29 18.26 -2.44
N PRO A 450 2.02 18.62 -2.73
CA PRO A 450 0.88 18.42 -1.85
C PRO A 450 0.23 17.06 -2.06
N VAL A 451 -0.57 16.64 -1.07
CA VAL A 451 -1.44 15.47 -1.11
C VAL A 451 -2.85 15.85 -0.66
N LYS A 452 -3.85 15.50 -1.47
CA LYS A 452 -5.27 15.44 -1.11
C LYS A 452 -5.74 14.02 -1.31
N PHE A 453 -6.00 13.28 -0.23
CA PHE A 453 -6.38 11.87 -0.32
C PHE A 453 -7.74 11.61 0.30
N GLY A 454 -8.64 11.00 -0.45
CA GLY A 454 -9.98 10.66 -0.01
C GLY A 454 -10.02 9.41 0.86
N ILE A 455 -10.73 9.50 1.99
CA ILE A 455 -10.81 8.44 2.99
C ILE A 455 -12.19 7.79 2.97
N SER A 456 -12.26 6.57 2.51
CA SER A 456 -13.26 5.50 2.60
C SER A 456 -12.97 4.43 1.56
N PHE A 457 -13.61 3.27 1.66
CA PHE A 457 -13.68 2.33 0.54
C PHE A 457 -14.57 2.91 -0.56
N THR A 458 -14.18 2.75 -1.82
CA THR A 458 -15.03 3.10 -2.97
C THR A 458 -16.22 2.15 -3.11
N ALA A 459 -16.10 0.92 -2.61
CA ALA A 459 -17.21 -0.02 -2.45
C ALA A 459 -18.01 0.30 -1.17
N GLN A 460 -19.19 0.90 -1.33
CA GLN A 460 -19.96 1.47 -0.21
C GLN A 460 -20.20 0.47 0.93
N HIS A 461 -20.54 -0.78 0.62
CA HIS A 461 -20.86 -1.82 1.62
C HIS A 461 -19.66 -2.19 2.53
N LEU A 462 -18.41 -1.90 2.13
CA LEU A 462 -17.23 -2.15 2.96
C LEU A 462 -16.99 -1.08 4.04
N ASN A 463 -17.75 0.04 4.02
CA ASN A 463 -17.59 1.12 5.00
C ASN A 463 -18.39 0.86 6.27
N GLN A 464 -18.15 -0.28 6.92
CA GLN A 464 -18.80 -0.69 8.16
C GLN A 464 -17.88 -1.54 9.02
N ALA A 465 -18.11 -1.55 10.34
CA ALA A 465 -17.41 -2.41 11.28
C ALA A 465 -18.27 -2.76 12.49
N GLY A 466 -17.91 -3.85 13.15
CA GLY A 466 -18.47 -4.26 14.43
C GLY A 466 -17.40 -4.33 15.53
N ALA A 467 -17.81 -4.27 16.78
CA ALA A 467 -16.99 -4.49 17.94
C ALA A 467 -17.78 -5.22 19.05
N LEU A 468 -17.05 -5.83 19.98
CA LEU A 468 -17.56 -6.51 21.15
C LEU A 468 -16.79 -6.07 22.39
N VAL A 469 -17.49 -5.57 23.40
CA VAL A 469 -16.92 -5.13 24.68
C VAL A 469 -17.58 -5.86 25.84
N HIS A 470 -16.73 -6.40 26.74
CA HIS A 470 -17.17 -7.05 27.99
C HIS A 470 -16.55 -6.34 29.20
N LEU A 471 -17.35 -6.08 30.21
CA LEU A 471 -16.90 -5.63 31.52
C LEU A 471 -16.90 -6.83 32.49
N TYR A 472 -15.74 -7.19 33.01
CA TYR A 472 -15.62 -8.27 33.99
C TYR A 472 -15.75 -7.73 35.42
N THR A 473 -16.13 -8.60 36.33
CA THR A 473 -16.41 -8.23 37.76
C THR A 473 -15.19 -7.75 38.51
N ASP A 474 -13.99 -7.94 37.99
CA ASP A 474 -12.73 -7.38 38.51
C ASP A 474 -12.42 -5.97 37.94
N GLY A 475 -13.31 -5.43 37.10
CA GLY A 475 -13.14 -4.13 36.43
C GLY A 475 -12.24 -4.17 35.20
N SER A 476 -11.77 -5.33 34.76
CA SER A 476 -11.09 -5.45 33.48
C SER A 476 -12.09 -5.37 32.31
N ILE A 477 -11.64 -4.82 31.17
CA ILE A 477 -12.46 -4.59 29.99
C ILE A 477 -11.86 -5.39 28.83
N GLN A 478 -12.58 -6.38 28.33
CA GLN A 478 -12.16 -7.09 27.12
C GLN A 478 -12.73 -6.42 25.88
N LEU A 479 -11.87 -6.13 24.94
CA LEU A 479 -12.20 -5.53 23.66
C LEU A 479 -11.84 -6.50 22.53
N ASN A 480 -12.79 -6.70 21.61
CA ASN A 480 -12.58 -7.35 20.33
C ASN A 480 -13.22 -6.52 19.23
N HIS A 481 -12.56 -6.36 18.10
CA HIS A 481 -13.06 -5.66 16.92
C HIS A 481 -12.67 -6.38 15.64
N GLY A 482 -13.31 -6.02 14.52
CA GLY A 482 -13.09 -6.68 13.23
C GLY A 482 -11.80 -6.32 12.51
N GLY A 483 -11.13 -5.25 12.94
CA GLY A 483 -9.87 -4.84 12.35
C GLY A 483 -8.69 -5.72 12.80
N THR A 484 -7.65 -5.80 11.96
CA THR A 484 -6.44 -6.58 12.21
C THR A 484 -5.23 -5.68 12.44
N GLU A 485 -4.33 -6.10 13.35
CA GLU A 485 -3.07 -5.40 13.64
C GLU A 485 -1.96 -5.90 12.70
N MET A 486 -1.37 -4.97 11.94
CA MET A 486 -0.29 -5.24 11.00
C MET A 486 0.95 -4.33 11.22
N GLY A 487 1.06 -3.73 12.42
CA GLY A 487 2.12 -2.80 12.81
C GLY A 487 1.70 -1.33 12.81
N GLN A 488 0.47 -1.02 12.39
CA GLN A 488 -0.04 0.36 12.28
C GLN A 488 -0.57 0.93 13.61
N GLY A 489 -0.64 0.12 14.68
CA GLY A 489 -1.13 0.54 15.99
C GLY A 489 -2.65 0.69 16.08
N LEU A 490 -3.41 -0.05 15.30
CA LEU A 490 -4.87 -0.06 15.35
C LEU A 490 -5.37 -0.49 16.74
N ASN A 491 -4.82 -1.56 17.28
CA ASN A 491 -5.22 -2.11 18.56
C ASN A 491 -5.07 -1.10 19.69
N ILE A 492 -3.91 -0.45 19.79
CA ILE A 492 -3.68 0.51 20.88
C ILE A 492 -4.60 1.73 20.76
N LYS A 493 -4.87 2.24 19.53
CA LYS A 493 -5.78 3.36 19.30
C LYS A 493 -7.22 3.02 19.70
N VAL A 494 -7.71 1.82 19.33
CA VAL A 494 -9.07 1.41 19.71
C VAL A 494 -9.18 1.16 21.21
N ALA A 495 -8.12 0.65 21.88
CA ALA A 495 -8.07 0.56 23.32
C ALA A 495 -8.11 1.93 24.00
N GLN A 496 -7.37 2.91 23.50
CA GLN A 496 -7.41 4.30 23.98
C GLN A 496 -8.84 4.88 23.89
N ILE A 497 -9.57 4.59 22.80
CA ILE A 497 -10.96 5.04 22.63
C ILE A 497 -11.88 4.45 23.71
N VAL A 498 -11.76 3.14 24.00
CA VAL A 498 -12.58 2.48 25.00
C VAL A 498 -12.23 2.97 26.42
N ALA A 499 -10.94 3.11 26.71
CA ALA A 499 -10.47 3.66 27.99
C ALA A 499 -10.97 5.09 28.21
N GLU A 500 -10.95 5.93 27.18
CA GLU A 500 -11.47 7.31 27.20
C GLU A 500 -12.98 7.35 27.45
N GLU A 501 -13.78 6.49 26.80
CA GLU A 501 -15.23 6.46 27.02
C GLU A 501 -15.60 6.10 28.46
N PHE A 502 -14.87 5.17 29.10
CA PHE A 502 -15.10 4.80 30.49
C PHE A 502 -14.31 5.65 31.50
N GLN A 503 -13.40 6.52 31.05
CA GLN A 503 -12.50 7.33 31.89
C GLN A 503 -11.70 6.47 32.87
N VAL A 504 -11.19 5.33 32.39
CA VAL A 504 -10.37 4.40 33.15
C VAL A 504 -8.93 4.31 32.61
N PRO A 505 -7.96 3.88 33.42
CA PRO A 505 -6.60 3.61 32.94
C PRO A 505 -6.59 2.61 31.77
N LEU A 506 -5.73 2.85 30.77
CA LEU A 506 -5.61 2.04 29.56
C LEU A 506 -5.31 0.59 29.87
N GLU A 507 -4.59 0.33 30.93
CA GLU A 507 -4.18 -1.01 31.43
C GLU A 507 -5.37 -1.90 31.81
N ARG A 508 -6.55 -1.32 32.04
CA ARG A 508 -7.80 -2.08 32.23
C ARG A 508 -8.34 -2.67 30.94
N VAL A 509 -7.94 -2.15 29.77
CA VAL A 509 -8.45 -2.60 28.47
C VAL A 509 -7.53 -3.66 27.88
N VAL A 510 -8.06 -4.87 27.74
CA VAL A 510 -7.39 -6.04 27.17
C VAL A 510 -7.91 -6.31 25.79
N ILE A 511 -7.07 -6.11 24.75
CA ILE A 511 -7.41 -6.46 23.38
C ILE A 511 -7.09 -7.92 23.11
N THR A 512 -8.06 -8.64 22.54
CA THR A 512 -7.90 -10.03 22.11
C THR A 512 -7.58 -10.10 20.60
N ALA A 513 -7.19 -11.28 20.13
CA ALA A 513 -7.04 -11.54 18.70
C ALA A 513 -8.36 -11.28 17.94
N THR A 514 -8.27 -10.76 16.74
CA THR A 514 -9.43 -10.64 15.84
C THR A 514 -9.89 -12.03 15.45
N ARG A 515 -11.17 -12.32 15.71
CA ARG A 515 -11.78 -13.63 15.44
C ARG A 515 -13.17 -13.48 14.84
N THR A 516 -13.46 -14.27 13.82
CA THR A 516 -14.74 -14.18 13.08
C THR A 516 -15.96 -14.72 13.85
N ASP A 517 -15.74 -15.51 14.90
CA ASP A 517 -16.78 -15.97 15.82
C ASP A 517 -17.15 -14.94 16.91
N LYS A 518 -16.36 -13.88 17.10
CA LYS A 518 -16.63 -12.78 18.03
C LYS A 518 -17.22 -11.56 17.32
N VAL A 519 -16.67 -11.20 16.17
CA VAL A 519 -17.15 -10.07 15.34
C VAL A 519 -17.27 -10.57 13.90
N PRO A 520 -18.45 -10.92 13.45
CA PRO A 520 -18.69 -11.51 12.13
C PRO A 520 -18.79 -10.44 11.03
N ASN A 521 -18.60 -10.86 9.77
CA ASN A 521 -18.88 -10.08 8.55
C ASN A 521 -18.18 -8.73 8.51
N THR A 522 -16.94 -8.68 8.98
CA THR A 522 -16.15 -7.44 9.03
C THR A 522 -15.52 -7.13 7.69
N SER A 523 -15.39 -5.85 7.40
CA SER A 523 -14.66 -5.35 6.25
C SER A 523 -13.16 -5.55 6.41
N PRO A 524 -12.36 -5.53 5.32
CA PRO A 524 -10.92 -5.63 5.41
C PRO A 524 -10.33 -4.44 6.18
N THR A 525 -9.19 -4.64 6.83
CA THR A 525 -8.41 -3.54 7.41
C THR A 525 -7.60 -2.87 6.30
N ALA A 526 -8.24 -1.96 5.61
CA ALA A 526 -7.74 -1.27 4.43
C ALA A 526 -8.34 0.16 4.31
N ALA A 527 -8.12 0.85 3.20
CA ALA A 527 -8.60 2.20 2.90
C ALA A 527 -8.28 3.25 3.98
N SER A 528 -7.28 3.00 4.80
CA SER A 528 -6.89 3.81 5.97
C SER A 528 -7.99 4.04 7.01
N SER A 529 -9.15 3.41 6.85
CA SER A 529 -10.35 3.63 7.68
C SER A 529 -10.43 2.74 8.93
N GLY A 530 -9.38 1.93 9.20
CA GLY A 530 -9.40 0.94 10.29
C GLY A 530 -9.76 1.55 11.65
N THR A 531 -9.14 2.68 12.03
CA THR A 531 -9.43 3.37 13.30
C THR A 531 -10.80 4.03 13.29
N ASP A 532 -11.19 4.66 12.17
CA ASP A 532 -12.51 5.28 12.05
C ASP A 532 -13.64 4.25 12.21
N LEU A 533 -13.57 3.16 11.46
CA LEU A 533 -14.60 2.12 11.48
C LEU A 533 -14.63 1.36 12.81
N ASN A 534 -13.49 0.76 13.19
CA ASN A 534 -13.43 -0.10 14.38
C ASN A 534 -13.46 0.70 15.69
N GLY A 535 -12.89 1.92 15.68
CA GLY A 535 -12.95 2.83 16.83
C GLY A 535 -14.36 3.32 17.10
N MET A 536 -15.11 3.72 16.06
CA MET A 536 -16.51 4.12 16.21
C MET A 536 -17.40 2.96 16.63
N ALA A 537 -17.18 1.74 16.11
CA ALA A 537 -17.91 0.55 16.55
C ALA A 537 -17.62 0.21 18.04
N ALA A 538 -16.36 0.27 18.46
CA ALA A 538 -15.98 0.06 19.86
C ALA A 538 -16.55 1.14 20.78
N ARG A 539 -16.56 2.40 20.33
CA ARG A 539 -17.19 3.54 21.02
C ARG A 539 -18.70 3.32 21.21
N ASP A 540 -19.39 2.83 20.19
CA ASP A 540 -20.81 2.53 20.27
C ASP A 540 -21.13 1.43 21.31
N ALA A 541 -20.35 0.33 21.32
CA ALA A 541 -20.45 -0.70 22.33
C ALA A 541 -20.18 -0.15 23.76
N ALA A 542 -19.13 0.64 23.93
CA ALA A 542 -18.79 1.26 25.21
C ALA A 542 -19.88 2.20 25.72
N ARG A 543 -20.46 3.04 24.84
CA ARG A 543 -21.56 3.94 25.16
C ARG A 543 -22.83 3.19 25.53
N THR A 544 -23.12 2.08 24.89
CA THR A 544 -24.24 1.21 25.23
C THR A 544 -24.10 0.66 26.66
N LEU A 545 -22.91 0.18 27.04
CA LEU A 545 -22.59 -0.26 28.40
C LEU A 545 -22.65 0.89 29.41
N LYS A 546 -22.04 2.02 29.07
CA LYS A 546 -22.04 3.22 29.89
C LYS A 546 -23.46 3.69 30.20
N LYS A 547 -24.34 3.70 29.19
CA LYS A 547 -25.75 4.06 29.38
C LYS A 547 -26.45 3.13 30.37
N ARG A 548 -26.25 1.79 30.27
CA ARG A 548 -26.85 0.83 31.21
C ARG A 548 -26.38 1.07 32.65
N LEU A 549 -25.09 1.36 32.85
CA LEU A 549 -24.56 1.67 34.16
C LEU A 549 -25.07 2.99 34.70
N VAL A 550 -25.21 4.01 33.86
CA VAL A 550 -25.81 5.32 34.23
C VAL A 550 -27.28 5.12 34.67
N ASP A 551 -28.09 4.43 33.87
CA ASP A 551 -29.51 4.18 34.19
C ASP A 551 -29.64 3.39 35.52
N PHE A 552 -28.83 2.35 35.71
CA PHE A 552 -28.79 1.56 36.93
C PHE A 552 -28.42 2.40 38.17
N LEU A 553 -27.37 3.21 38.08
CA LEU A 553 -26.94 4.03 39.23
C LEU A 553 -27.94 5.16 39.52
N ALA A 554 -28.51 5.77 38.49
CA ALA A 554 -29.52 6.81 38.64
C ALA A 554 -30.79 6.28 39.38
N GLU A 555 -31.26 5.08 38.96
CA GLU A 555 -32.39 4.39 39.61
C GLU A 555 -32.05 3.96 41.05
N ARG A 556 -30.91 3.31 41.27
CA ARG A 556 -30.48 2.85 42.59
C ARG A 556 -30.36 3.97 43.62
N ASP A 557 -29.77 5.10 43.22
CA ASP A 557 -29.45 6.23 44.14
C ASP A 557 -30.48 7.38 44.08
N GLY A 558 -31.54 7.28 43.27
CA GLY A 558 -32.58 8.26 43.16
C GLY A 558 -32.12 9.63 42.60
N VAL A 559 -31.13 9.62 41.74
CA VAL A 559 -30.56 10.80 41.07
C VAL A 559 -30.93 10.84 39.59
N LYS A 560 -30.75 12.01 38.96
CA LYS A 560 -30.96 12.10 37.51
C LYS A 560 -29.77 11.48 36.75
N PRO A 561 -29.99 10.87 35.57
CA PRO A 561 -28.92 10.29 34.75
C PRO A 561 -27.74 11.27 34.47
N GLN A 562 -27.98 12.56 34.37
CA GLN A 562 -26.98 13.59 34.14
C GLN A 562 -26.05 13.83 35.35
N GLU A 563 -26.45 13.38 36.56
CA GLU A 563 -25.67 13.44 37.78
C GLU A 563 -24.75 12.23 37.95
N VAL A 564 -24.80 11.27 37.02
CA VAL A 564 -23.89 10.15 36.95
C VAL A 564 -22.82 10.43 35.90
N ARG A 565 -21.56 10.59 36.33
CA ARG A 565 -20.43 10.92 35.47
C ARG A 565 -19.30 9.94 35.63
N PHE A 566 -18.75 9.46 34.51
CA PHE A 566 -17.51 8.67 34.47
C PHE A 566 -16.35 9.66 34.48
N GLU A 567 -15.55 9.64 35.49
CA GLU A 567 -14.42 10.55 35.68
C GLU A 567 -13.40 9.98 36.68
N HIS A 568 -12.14 10.37 36.58
CA HIS A 568 -11.08 10.06 37.52
C HIS A 568 -10.91 8.56 37.84
N GLY A 569 -11.07 7.70 36.85
CA GLY A 569 -10.91 6.24 37.03
C GLY A 569 -12.08 5.54 37.70
N GLY A 570 -13.19 6.26 37.99
CA GLY A 570 -14.39 5.77 38.65
C GLY A 570 -15.66 6.42 38.14
N ILE A 571 -16.71 6.42 38.96
CA ILE A 571 -18.02 6.99 38.59
C ILE A 571 -18.53 7.87 39.72
N THR A 572 -18.82 9.14 39.44
CA THR A 572 -19.42 10.08 40.38
C THR A 572 -20.93 10.05 40.24
N VAL A 573 -21.65 9.81 41.32
CA VAL A 573 -23.10 9.83 41.45
C VAL A 573 -23.53 10.93 42.41
N GLY A 574 -24.09 11.99 41.86
CA GLY A 574 -24.33 13.21 42.65
C GLY A 574 -23.02 13.82 43.18
N THR A 575 -22.78 13.70 44.49
CA THR A 575 -21.55 14.16 45.15
C THR A 575 -20.60 13.01 45.53
N ARG A 576 -21.01 11.72 45.36
CA ARG A 576 -20.22 10.58 45.76
C ARG A 576 -19.40 10.01 44.61
N HIS A 577 -18.12 9.82 44.83
CA HIS A 577 -17.24 9.13 43.88
C HIS A 577 -17.17 7.63 44.25
N LEU A 578 -17.49 6.75 43.30
CA LEU A 578 -17.49 5.30 43.44
C LEU A 578 -16.35 4.70 42.64
N ASP A 579 -15.72 3.67 43.18
CA ASP A 579 -14.72 2.89 42.45
C ASP A 579 -15.38 2.14 41.28
N PHE A 580 -14.67 2.10 40.15
CA PHE A 580 -15.18 1.43 38.96
C PHE A 580 -15.50 -0.05 39.18
N VAL A 581 -14.67 -0.77 39.93
CA VAL A 581 -14.85 -2.20 40.23
C VAL A 581 -16.10 -2.41 41.10
N GLU A 582 -16.29 -1.56 42.12
CA GLU A 582 -17.48 -1.63 43.00
C GLU A 582 -18.76 -1.45 42.22
N VAL A 583 -18.77 -0.50 41.27
CA VAL A 583 -19.94 -0.28 40.40
C VAL A 583 -20.23 -1.48 39.51
N ILE A 584 -19.18 -2.06 38.87
CA ILE A 584 -19.35 -3.23 37.99
C ILE A 584 -19.87 -4.44 38.83
N GLN A 585 -19.36 -4.66 40.04
CA GLN A 585 -19.85 -5.70 40.91
C GLN A 585 -21.31 -5.48 41.35
N ALA A 586 -21.66 -4.24 41.72
CA ALA A 586 -23.03 -3.88 42.06
C ALA A 586 -23.99 -4.10 40.87
N ALA A 587 -23.58 -3.71 39.65
CA ALA A 587 -24.33 -3.96 38.43
C ALA A 587 -24.50 -5.46 38.15
N TYR A 588 -23.46 -6.27 38.37
CA TYR A 588 -23.53 -7.71 38.21
C TYR A 588 -24.57 -8.33 39.19
N PHE A 589 -24.54 -7.96 40.47
CA PHE A 589 -25.52 -8.44 41.44
C PHE A 589 -26.93 -7.98 41.16
N ALA A 590 -27.07 -6.78 40.55
CA ALA A 590 -28.35 -6.28 40.06
C ALA A 590 -28.78 -6.92 38.73
N ARG A 591 -28.01 -7.84 38.17
CA ARG A 591 -28.26 -8.56 36.90
C ARG A 591 -28.33 -7.60 35.70
N ILE A 592 -27.51 -6.56 35.70
CA ILE A 592 -27.30 -5.68 34.56
C ILE A 592 -26.34 -6.36 33.56
N GLN A 593 -26.70 -6.35 32.29
CA GLN A 593 -25.88 -6.93 31.24
C GLN A 593 -24.58 -6.13 31.02
N LEU A 594 -23.43 -6.79 31.25
CA LEU A 594 -22.08 -6.23 31.20
C LEU A 594 -21.35 -6.54 29.87
N SER A 595 -22.09 -6.84 28.81
CA SER A 595 -21.59 -7.13 27.49
C SER A 595 -22.41 -6.37 26.43
N ALA A 596 -21.75 -5.78 25.42
CA ALA A 596 -22.43 -5.15 24.30
C ALA A 596 -21.63 -5.32 23.00
N THR A 597 -22.34 -5.50 21.92
CA THR A 597 -21.82 -5.29 20.56
C THR A 597 -22.06 -3.84 20.16
N GLY A 598 -21.16 -3.31 19.34
CA GLY A 598 -21.33 -2.01 18.70
C GLY A 598 -21.19 -2.15 17.18
N PHE A 599 -21.79 -1.24 16.46
CA PHE A 599 -21.79 -1.20 15.02
C PHE A 599 -21.63 0.22 14.50
N TYR A 600 -20.87 0.38 13.42
CA TYR A 600 -20.71 1.67 12.75
C TYR A 600 -20.73 1.49 11.23
N ARG A 601 -21.33 2.43 10.55
CA ARG A 601 -21.27 2.61 9.09
C ARG A 601 -20.94 4.06 8.78
N THR A 602 -20.04 4.29 7.85
CA THR A 602 -19.65 5.64 7.43
C THR A 602 -20.82 6.35 6.76
N PRO A 603 -21.19 7.55 7.21
CA PRO A 603 -22.30 8.31 6.61
C PRO A 603 -21.88 9.02 5.31
N LYS A 604 -22.84 9.57 4.60
CA LYS A 604 -22.71 10.50 3.46
C LYS A 604 -22.07 9.94 2.18
N ILE A 605 -21.55 8.72 2.17
CA ILE A 605 -20.83 8.18 1.02
C ILE A 605 -21.77 7.52 0.00
N PHE A 606 -21.57 7.85 -1.27
CA PHE A 606 -22.24 7.22 -2.41
C PHE A 606 -21.47 7.51 -3.71
N TYR A 607 -21.58 6.64 -4.70
CA TYR A 607 -20.99 6.86 -6.02
C TYR A 607 -21.82 6.14 -7.09
N ASP A 608 -22.26 6.87 -8.09
CA ASP A 608 -22.91 6.36 -9.29
C ASP A 608 -21.85 6.19 -10.38
N ARG A 609 -21.44 4.94 -10.61
CA ARG A 609 -20.35 4.61 -11.53
C ARG A 609 -20.72 4.88 -12.99
N GLU A 610 -22.01 4.71 -13.37
CA GLU A 610 -22.44 4.95 -14.75
C GLU A 610 -22.38 6.43 -15.11
N LYS A 611 -22.73 7.29 -14.16
CA LYS A 611 -22.64 8.74 -14.32
C LYS A 611 -21.25 9.30 -14.04
N GLY A 612 -20.37 8.53 -13.40
CA GLY A 612 -19.06 9.01 -12.95
C GLY A 612 -19.16 10.09 -11.87
N GLN A 613 -20.23 10.08 -11.03
CA GLN A 613 -20.54 11.15 -10.10
C GLN A 613 -20.94 10.63 -8.72
N GLY A 614 -20.59 11.39 -7.68
CA GLY A 614 -20.97 11.06 -6.33
C GLY A 614 -20.11 11.68 -5.24
N HIS A 615 -20.22 11.10 -4.05
CA HIS A 615 -19.47 11.47 -2.86
C HIS A 615 -18.78 10.20 -2.33
N PRO A 616 -17.73 9.70 -3.05
CA PRO A 616 -17.11 8.42 -2.70
C PRO A 616 -16.28 8.47 -1.41
N PHE A 617 -15.92 9.65 -0.90
CA PHE A 617 -15.05 9.82 0.26
C PHE A 617 -15.75 10.56 1.38
N PHE A 618 -15.60 10.09 2.61
CA PHE A 618 -16.18 10.71 3.80
C PHE A 618 -15.52 12.07 4.10
N TYR A 619 -14.19 12.12 4.00
CA TYR A 619 -13.40 13.34 4.11
C TYR A 619 -12.10 13.20 3.32
N PHE A 620 -11.36 14.31 3.19
CA PHE A 620 -10.01 14.32 2.66
C PHE A 620 -8.98 14.51 3.78
N ALA A 621 -7.91 13.69 3.75
CA ALA A 621 -6.69 13.93 4.51
C ALA A 621 -5.70 14.70 3.62
N TYR A 622 -5.02 15.68 4.22
CA TYR A 622 -4.10 16.58 3.53
C TYR A 622 -2.67 16.44 4.04
N GLY A 623 -1.71 16.69 3.19
CA GLY A 623 -0.31 16.74 3.56
C GLY A 623 0.51 17.45 2.50
N ALA A 624 1.73 17.82 2.85
CA ALA A 624 2.73 18.25 1.89
C ALA A 624 4.13 17.87 2.38
N ALA A 625 5.04 17.67 1.43
CA ALA A 625 6.44 17.41 1.71
C ALA A 625 7.36 18.28 0.85
N VAL A 626 8.45 18.76 1.44
CA VAL A 626 9.58 19.36 0.75
C VAL A 626 10.74 18.39 0.79
N SER A 627 11.23 17.97 -0.37
CA SER A 627 12.42 17.11 -0.48
C SER A 627 13.55 17.82 -1.18
N GLU A 628 14.77 17.71 -0.63
CA GLU A 628 16.03 18.13 -1.24
C GLU A 628 16.87 16.91 -1.59
N VAL A 629 17.33 16.83 -2.83
CA VAL A 629 18.17 15.76 -3.34
C VAL A 629 19.47 16.30 -3.88
N GLU A 630 20.49 15.43 -3.94
CA GLU A 630 21.77 15.66 -4.61
C GLU A 630 22.02 14.51 -5.58
N VAL A 631 22.30 14.81 -6.83
CA VAL A 631 22.50 13.88 -7.94
C VAL A 631 23.91 13.99 -8.47
N ASP A 632 24.63 12.88 -8.57
CA ASP A 632 25.84 12.75 -9.39
C ASP A 632 25.42 12.47 -10.85
N THR A 633 25.60 13.46 -11.70
CA THR A 633 25.15 13.39 -13.08
C THR A 633 26.04 12.56 -14.00
N LEU A 634 27.18 12.04 -13.52
CA LEU A 634 28.06 11.12 -14.25
C LEU A 634 27.71 9.65 -14.00
N THR A 635 27.12 9.34 -12.86
CA THR A 635 26.77 7.97 -12.47
C THR A 635 25.27 7.75 -12.38
N GLY A 636 24.49 8.82 -12.22
CA GLY A 636 23.06 8.78 -11.94
C GLY A 636 22.76 8.46 -10.46
N GLU A 637 23.76 8.24 -9.62
CA GLU A 637 23.55 8.07 -8.17
C GLU A 637 23.05 9.35 -7.53
N TYR A 638 22.25 9.20 -6.47
CA TYR A 638 21.67 10.34 -5.76
C TYR A 638 21.46 10.04 -4.29
N ARG A 639 21.28 11.09 -3.51
CA ARG A 639 20.90 11.04 -2.10
C ARG A 639 19.77 12.00 -1.80
N VAL A 640 18.85 11.59 -0.93
CA VAL A 640 17.84 12.47 -0.33
C VAL A 640 18.48 13.11 0.91
N ARG A 641 18.73 14.42 0.84
CA ARG A 641 19.51 15.14 1.85
C ARG A 641 18.65 15.62 3.02
N ARG A 642 17.48 16.19 2.68
CA ARG A 642 16.56 16.70 3.68
C ARG A 642 15.11 16.53 3.21
N VAL A 643 14.24 16.18 4.17
CA VAL A 643 12.79 16.10 3.96
C VAL A 643 12.09 16.81 5.11
N ASP A 644 11.19 17.72 4.76
CA ASP A 644 10.29 18.39 5.70
C ASP A 644 8.85 18.01 5.36
N ILE A 645 8.10 17.47 6.33
CA ILE A 645 6.71 17.04 6.17
C ILE A 645 5.81 17.78 7.14
N LEU A 646 4.68 18.27 6.64
CA LEU A 646 3.54 18.73 7.44
C LEU A 646 2.30 17.93 7.01
N HIS A 647 1.70 17.20 7.96
CA HIS A 647 0.61 16.27 7.64
C HIS A 647 -0.59 16.41 8.58
N ASP A 648 -1.78 16.45 7.99
CA ASP A 648 -3.06 16.55 8.67
C ASP A 648 -3.56 15.16 9.11
N VAL A 649 -3.63 14.96 10.41
CA VAL A 649 -4.17 13.74 11.04
C VAL A 649 -5.44 14.06 11.86
N GLY A 650 -6.04 15.25 11.67
CA GLY A 650 -7.09 15.73 12.55
C GLY A 650 -6.56 15.91 13.98
N ARG A 651 -7.38 15.64 14.97
CA ARG A 651 -6.94 15.50 16.36
C ARG A 651 -6.31 14.12 16.52
N SER A 652 -4.98 14.06 16.61
CA SER A 652 -4.27 12.78 16.75
C SER A 652 -4.78 11.99 17.96
N LEU A 653 -5.10 10.72 17.75
CA LEU A 653 -5.44 9.77 18.82
C LEU A 653 -4.20 9.25 19.55
N ASN A 654 -3.10 9.11 18.81
CA ASN A 654 -1.80 8.69 19.35
C ASN A 654 -0.67 9.31 18.51
N PRO A 655 -0.12 10.46 18.93
CA PRO A 655 0.87 11.19 18.14
C PRO A 655 2.13 10.39 17.81
N ALA A 656 2.60 9.53 18.72
CA ALA A 656 3.77 8.69 18.48
C ALA A 656 3.56 7.69 17.33
N ILE A 657 2.40 7.04 17.31
CA ILE A 657 2.03 6.11 16.24
C ILE A 657 1.82 6.87 14.92
N ASP A 658 1.15 8.03 14.95
CA ASP A 658 0.86 8.81 13.74
C ASP A 658 2.14 9.29 13.06
N ILE A 659 3.12 9.81 13.83
CA ILE A 659 4.44 10.19 13.31
C ILE A 659 5.12 8.99 12.66
N GLY A 660 5.18 7.85 13.34
CA GLY A 660 5.80 6.63 12.79
C GLY A 660 5.10 6.13 11.51
N GLN A 661 3.77 6.33 11.37
CA GLN A 661 3.04 6.01 10.14
C GLN A 661 3.39 6.96 8.99
N ILE A 662 3.65 8.23 9.29
CA ILE A 662 4.07 9.22 8.29
C ILE A 662 5.48 8.91 7.80
N GLU A 663 6.42 8.70 8.73
CA GLU A 663 7.81 8.34 8.40
C GLU A 663 7.89 7.06 7.57
N GLY A 664 7.26 5.98 8.05
CA GLY A 664 7.24 4.69 7.36
C GLY A 664 6.51 4.74 6.01
N GLY A 665 5.44 5.54 5.89
CA GLY A 665 4.73 5.76 4.64
C GLY A 665 5.59 6.48 3.61
N PHE A 666 6.27 7.54 4.01
CA PHE A 666 7.18 8.31 3.15
C PHE A 666 8.34 7.44 2.62
N ILE A 667 9.05 6.73 3.51
CA ILE A 667 10.18 5.87 3.12
C ILE A 667 9.72 4.75 2.16
N GLN A 668 8.55 4.15 2.39
CA GLN A 668 8.00 3.14 1.49
C GLN A 668 7.64 3.73 0.12
N GLY A 669 7.06 4.93 0.08
CA GLY A 669 6.80 5.65 -1.18
C GLY A 669 8.08 6.09 -1.89
N MET A 670 9.11 6.49 -1.14
CA MET A 670 10.43 6.80 -1.69
C MET A 670 11.03 5.56 -2.38
N GLY A 671 11.00 4.40 -1.74
CA GLY A 671 11.47 3.16 -2.34
C GLY A 671 10.76 2.84 -3.66
N TRP A 672 9.42 2.95 -3.70
CA TRP A 672 8.63 2.75 -4.91
C TRP A 672 9.06 3.64 -6.07
N LEU A 673 9.35 4.90 -5.79
CA LEU A 673 9.69 5.89 -6.83
C LEU A 673 11.17 5.87 -7.23
N THR A 674 12.03 5.14 -6.48
CA THR A 674 13.49 5.22 -6.63
C THR A 674 14.17 3.88 -6.88
N THR A 675 14.15 2.96 -5.93
CA THR A 675 15.02 1.77 -5.94
C THR A 675 14.30 0.44 -6.15
N GLU A 676 13.01 0.39 -5.87
CA GLU A 676 12.21 -0.83 -5.91
C GLU A 676 11.76 -1.12 -7.36
N GLU A 677 12.46 -1.99 -8.07
CA GLU A 677 12.17 -2.34 -9.46
C GLU A 677 11.72 -3.79 -9.59
N LEU A 678 10.52 -3.99 -10.14
CA LEU A 678 10.02 -5.29 -10.58
C LEU A 678 10.37 -5.50 -12.06
N ARG A 679 10.97 -6.65 -12.38
CA ARG A 679 11.34 -6.99 -13.75
C ARG A 679 10.84 -8.37 -14.13
N TRP A 680 10.16 -8.45 -15.27
CA TRP A 680 9.76 -9.69 -15.92
C TRP A 680 10.57 -9.87 -17.20
N ASP A 681 10.86 -11.14 -17.57
CA ASP A 681 11.41 -11.44 -18.88
C ASP A 681 10.29 -11.55 -19.95
N ALA A 682 10.69 -11.72 -21.21
CA ALA A 682 9.76 -11.86 -22.33
C ALA A 682 8.85 -13.11 -22.25
N ALA A 683 9.21 -14.07 -21.40
CA ALA A 683 8.40 -15.27 -21.14
C ALA A 683 7.42 -15.06 -19.96
N GLY A 684 7.32 -13.86 -19.40
CA GLY A 684 6.44 -13.52 -18.28
C GLY A 684 6.93 -14.00 -16.91
N LYS A 685 8.20 -14.41 -16.79
CA LYS A 685 8.81 -14.84 -15.52
C LYS A 685 9.34 -13.64 -14.74
N LEU A 686 8.93 -13.53 -13.47
CA LEU A 686 9.48 -12.53 -12.56
C LEU A 686 10.94 -12.84 -12.21
N LEU A 687 11.85 -11.88 -12.46
CA LEU A 687 13.29 -12.02 -12.22
C LEU A 687 13.71 -11.50 -10.84
N THR A 688 12.98 -10.52 -10.29
CA THR A 688 13.26 -9.87 -9.00
C THR A 688 12.46 -10.57 -7.89
N VAL A 689 13.02 -11.64 -7.33
CA VAL A 689 12.30 -12.54 -6.40
C VAL A 689 12.88 -12.59 -4.98
N GLY A 690 13.63 -11.59 -4.56
CA GLY A 690 14.21 -11.55 -3.22
C GLY A 690 15.13 -10.37 -2.99
N PRO A 691 15.69 -10.19 -1.76
CA PRO A 691 16.48 -9.02 -1.38
C PRO A 691 17.73 -8.80 -2.24
N ALA A 692 18.27 -9.87 -2.86
CA ALA A 692 19.42 -9.78 -3.75
C ALA A 692 19.14 -9.01 -5.05
N THR A 693 17.89 -9.07 -5.54
CA THR A 693 17.49 -8.50 -6.83
C THR A 693 16.40 -7.42 -6.71
N TYR A 694 15.68 -7.34 -5.60
CA TYR A 694 14.68 -6.33 -5.32
C TYR A 694 15.13 -5.48 -4.14
N LYS A 695 15.35 -4.17 -4.34
CA LYS A 695 16.02 -3.28 -3.40
C LYS A 695 15.04 -2.35 -2.70
N ILE A 696 14.60 -2.74 -1.50
CA ILE A 696 13.89 -1.82 -0.59
C ILE A 696 14.89 -0.83 0.02
N PRO A 697 14.46 0.37 0.43
CA PRO A 697 15.30 1.30 1.16
C PRO A 697 15.91 0.67 2.41
N ALA A 698 17.22 0.82 2.58
CA ALA A 698 17.92 0.44 3.79
C ALA A 698 17.90 1.59 4.81
N ALA A 699 18.32 1.34 6.05
CA ALA A 699 18.42 2.39 7.08
C ALA A 699 19.33 3.56 6.67
N SER A 700 20.37 3.27 5.86
CA SER A 700 21.29 4.29 5.30
C SER A 700 20.65 5.20 4.24
N ASP A 701 19.49 4.82 3.70
CA ASP A 701 18.78 5.60 2.67
C ASP A 701 17.78 6.59 3.30
N THR A 702 17.61 6.53 4.62
CA THR A 702 16.84 7.52 5.37
C THR A 702 17.48 8.91 5.19
N PRO A 703 16.68 9.96 4.90
CA PRO A 703 17.19 11.32 4.78
C PRO A 703 18.02 11.73 6.01
N GLU A 704 19.16 12.40 5.79
CA GLU A 704 20.04 12.87 6.87
C GLU A 704 19.32 13.84 7.81
N ASP A 705 18.46 14.68 7.26
CA ASP A 705 17.57 15.59 8.00
C ASP A 705 16.12 15.25 7.66
N PHE A 706 15.43 14.54 8.55
CA PHE A 706 14.07 14.06 8.33
C PHE A 706 13.13 14.64 9.39
N ARG A 707 12.33 15.61 8.99
CA ARG A 707 11.46 16.40 9.88
C ARG A 707 10.00 16.13 9.58
N VAL A 708 9.26 15.61 10.57
CA VAL A 708 7.82 15.35 10.49
C VAL A 708 7.09 16.16 11.55
N THR A 709 6.08 16.91 11.12
CA THR A 709 5.22 17.70 11.97
C THR A 709 3.76 17.39 11.68
N LEU A 710 2.96 17.22 12.74
CA LEU A 710 1.51 17.08 12.62
C LEU A 710 0.85 18.46 12.49
N PHE A 711 -0.10 18.58 11.56
CA PHE A 711 -0.89 19.79 11.40
C PHE A 711 -2.03 19.78 12.41
N ASP A 712 -1.99 20.69 13.40
CA ASP A 712 -2.92 20.70 14.52
C ASP A 712 -4.26 21.37 14.11
N ARG A 713 -5.13 20.57 13.51
CA ARG A 713 -6.51 20.93 13.16
C ARG A 713 -7.44 19.74 13.38
N PRO A 714 -8.51 19.86 14.18
CA PRO A 714 -9.53 18.82 14.29
C PRO A 714 -10.17 18.52 12.93
N ASN A 715 -10.63 17.28 12.73
CA ASN A 715 -11.50 16.98 11.61
C ASN A 715 -12.84 17.70 11.78
N GLU A 716 -13.40 18.23 10.72
CA GLU A 716 -14.72 18.86 10.73
C GLU A 716 -15.85 17.82 10.56
N GLU A 717 -15.55 16.63 10.05
CA GLU A 717 -16.47 15.50 10.02
C GLU A 717 -16.49 14.78 11.38
N ASP A 718 -17.65 14.17 11.72
CA ASP A 718 -17.82 13.40 12.96
C ASP A 718 -17.11 12.05 12.89
N SER A 719 -15.79 12.09 12.78
CA SER A 719 -14.89 10.96 12.94
C SER A 719 -14.61 10.71 14.44
N VAL A 720 -13.97 9.58 14.75
CA VAL A 720 -13.68 9.23 16.15
C VAL A 720 -12.74 10.27 16.77
N TYR A 721 -13.24 11.00 17.76
CA TYR A 721 -12.56 12.13 18.42
C TYR A 721 -11.99 13.19 17.46
N LEU A 722 -12.61 13.39 16.31
CA LEU A 722 -12.21 14.35 15.26
C LEU A 722 -10.80 14.06 14.69
N SER A 723 -10.38 12.79 14.71
CA SER A 723 -9.13 12.33 14.07
C SER A 723 -9.30 12.15 12.56
N LYS A 724 -8.19 12.05 11.85
CA LYS A 724 -8.15 11.66 10.44
C LYS A 724 -7.22 10.47 10.23
N ALA A 725 -7.49 9.70 9.19
CA ALA A 725 -6.69 8.56 8.79
C ALA A 725 -5.26 8.95 8.36
N VAL A 726 -4.28 8.15 8.76
CA VAL A 726 -2.85 8.38 8.50
C VAL A 726 -2.18 7.17 7.82
N GLY A 727 -2.95 6.15 7.45
CA GLY A 727 -2.38 4.90 6.90
C GLY A 727 -1.78 5.09 5.50
N GLU A 728 -2.55 5.59 4.54
CA GLU A 728 -2.17 5.68 3.12
C GLU A 728 -1.63 7.06 2.70
N PRO A 729 -2.22 8.21 3.13
CA PRO A 729 -1.84 9.51 2.59
C PRO A 729 -0.34 9.83 2.67
N PRO A 730 0.41 9.46 3.72
CA PRO A 730 1.83 9.74 3.80
C PRO A 730 2.69 9.09 2.71
N PHE A 731 2.23 8.01 2.10
CA PHE A 731 2.93 7.32 1.02
C PHE A 731 3.16 8.24 -0.19
N MET A 732 2.17 9.05 -0.57
CA MET A 732 2.23 9.96 -1.71
C MET A 732 3.10 11.19 -1.47
N LEU A 733 3.46 11.51 -0.23
CA LEU A 733 4.39 12.60 0.09
C LEU A 733 5.77 12.39 -0.55
N ALA A 734 6.14 11.13 -0.81
CA ALA A 734 7.40 10.77 -1.48
C ALA A 734 7.46 11.20 -2.96
N ILE A 735 6.35 11.62 -3.58
CA ILE A 735 6.36 12.21 -4.93
C ILE A 735 7.28 13.44 -4.96
N SER A 736 7.43 14.15 -3.84
CA SER A 736 8.38 15.27 -3.70
C SER A 736 9.83 14.88 -3.99
N VAL A 737 10.24 13.62 -3.69
CA VAL A 737 11.59 13.11 -4.01
C VAL A 737 11.77 12.99 -5.53
N TRP A 738 10.80 12.37 -6.21
CA TRP A 738 10.83 12.23 -7.66
C TRP A 738 10.81 13.59 -8.38
N SER A 739 9.96 14.52 -7.94
CA SER A 739 9.95 15.90 -8.47
C SER A 739 11.27 16.63 -8.20
N ALA A 740 11.90 16.43 -7.04
CA ALA A 740 13.21 17.00 -6.71
C ALA A 740 14.33 16.41 -7.61
N LEU A 741 14.30 15.11 -7.92
CA LEU A 741 15.23 14.49 -8.88
C LEU A 741 15.06 15.13 -10.26
N ARG A 742 13.84 15.30 -10.75
CA ARG A 742 13.56 15.99 -12.00
C ARG A 742 14.05 17.46 -11.99
N ASP A 743 13.90 18.13 -10.84
CA ASP A 743 14.39 19.50 -10.67
C ASP A 743 15.93 19.58 -10.78
N ALA A 744 16.64 18.65 -10.12
CA ALA A 744 18.09 18.54 -10.23
C ALA A 744 18.56 18.30 -11.68
N ILE A 745 17.90 17.37 -12.38
CA ILE A 745 18.22 17.02 -13.77
C ILE A 745 17.92 18.19 -14.71
N ALA A 746 16.78 18.89 -14.51
CA ALA A 746 16.38 20.05 -15.31
C ALA A 746 17.42 21.19 -15.26
N SER A 747 18.21 21.30 -14.18
CA SER A 747 19.27 22.30 -14.05
C SER A 747 20.40 22.16 -15.09
N LEU A 748 20.51 20.98 -15.72
CA LEU A 748 21.48 20.74 -16.82
C LEU A 748 21.13 21.46 -18.10
N ALA A 749 19.87 21.92 -18.24
CA ALA A 749 19.39 22.75 -19.37
C ALA A 749 18.77 24.05 -18.85
N ASP A 750 19.31 24.66 -17.79
CA ASP A 750 18.87 25.91 -17.18
C ASP A 750 17.37 25.94 -16.86
N TYR A 751 16.79 24.80 -16.42
CA TYR A 751 15.38 24.61 -16.08
C TYR A 751 14.38 24.92 -17.21
N ARG A 752 14.81 25.03 -18.44
CA ARG A 752 13.95 25.38 -19.60
C ARG A 752 13.16 24.19 -20.15
N VAL A 753 13.63 22.98 -19.93
CA VAL A 753 13.04 21.74 -20.45
C VAL A 753 12.77 20.80 -19.27
N SER A 754 11.67 20.11 -19.34
CA SER A 754 11.33 19.06 -18.37
C SER A 754 12.05 17.75 -18.73
N PRO A 755 12.81 17.15 -17.80
CA PRO A 755 13.41 15.86 -18.05
C PRO A 755 12.33 14.75 -18.07
N ASP A 756 12.51 13.81 -18.99
CA ASP A 756 11.70 12.58 -18.99
C ASP A 756 12.33 11.58 -18.02
N LEU A 757 11.59 11.23 -16.97
CA LEU A 757 12.05 10.34 -15.92
C LEU A 757 10.91 9.42 -15.50
N ASP A 758 10.97 8.18 -15.91
CA ASP A 758 10.05 7.13 -15.48
C ASP A 758 10.38 6.65 -14.06
N THR A 759 9.44 5.97 -13.42
CA THR A 759 9.67 5.37 -12.09
C THR A 759 9.68 3.84 -12.14
N PRO A 760 10.47 3.21 -11.26
CA PRO A 760 11.38 3.80 -10.27
C PRO A 760 12.53 4.55 -10.95
N ALA A 761 12.89 5.71 -10.40
CA ALA A 761 14.01 6.54 -10.87
C ALA A 761 15.33 5.90 -10.44
N THR A 762 15.66 4.73 -11.00
CA THR A 762 16.94 4.05 -10.73
C THR A 762 18.12 4.91 -11.19
N PRO A 763 19.33 4.72 -10.63
CA PRO A 763 20.53 5.44 -11.08
C PRO A 763 20.72 5.39 -12.60
N GLU A 764 20.43 4.26 -13.25
CA GLU A 764 20.49 4.11 -14.69
C GLU A 764 19.52 5.08 -15.41
N ARG A 765 18.25 5.16 -14.97
CA ARG A 765 17.24 6.08 -15.55
C ARG A 765 17.60 7.53 -15.30
N VAL A 766 18.11 7.86 -14.13
CA VAL A 766 18.60 9.20 -13.79
C VAL A 766 19.78 9.59 -14.68
N LEU A 767 20.74 8.69 -14.90
CA LEU A 767 21.88 8.92 -15.80
C LEU A 767 21.40 9.20 -17.23
N TRP A 768 20.51 8.37 -17.77
CA TRP A 768 19.97 8.59 -19.12
C TRP A 768 19.22 9.90 -19.26
N ALA A 769 18.45 10.29 -18.25
CA ALA A 769 17.78 11.59 -18.23
C ALA A 769 18.78 12.75 -18.19
N CYS A 770 19.89 12.63 -17.41
CA CYS A 770 20.97 13.61 -17.39
C CYS A 770 21.65 13.73 -18.76
N GLU A 771 21.96 12.63 -19.43
CA GLU A 771 22.54 12.61 -20.77
C GLU A 771 21.62 13.23 -21.81
N ALA A 772 20.32 12.93 -21.75
CA ALA A 772 19.33 13.54 -22.64
C ALA A 772 19.30 15.06 -22.49
N MET A 773 19.33 15.57 -21.26
CA MET A 773 19.36 17.03 -20.99
C MET A 773 20.65 17.69 -21.48
N ARG A 774 21.80 17.05 -21.34
CA ARG A 774 23.09 17.56 -21.88
C ARG A 774 23.08 17.65 -23.40
N ARG A 775 22.49 16.66 -24.11
CA ARG A 775 22.35 16.71 -25.58
C ARG A 775 21.51 17.90 -26.02
N ILE A 776 20.35 18.11 -25.37
CA ILE A 776 19.48 19.27 -25.67
C ILE A 776 20.24 20.58 -25.49
N GLU A 777 21.09 20.71 -24.48
CA GLU A 777 21.89 21.93 -24.28
C GLU A 777 23.03 22.08 -25.31
N GLN A 778 23.67 20.99 -25.74
CA GLN A 778 24.72 21.00 -26.78
C GLN A 778 24.20 21.30 -28.16
N GLU A 779 22.99 20.86 -28.50
CA GLU A 779 22.34 21.12 -29.80
C GLU A 779 21.79 22.54 -29.90
N ARG A 780 21.97 23.36 -28.89
CA ARG A 780 21.52 24.76 -28.85
C ARG A 780 22.28 25.57 -29.86
N PRO A 781 21.61 26.30 -30.78
CA PRO A 781 22.28 27.24 -31.65
C PRO A 781 23.06 28.27 -30.84
N HIS A 782 24.35 28.42 -31.10
CA HIS A 782 25.18 29.44 -30.41
C HIS A 782 24.50 30.82 -30.59
N PRO A 783 24.30 31.61 -29.53
CA PRO A 783 23.57 32.89 -29.61
C PRO A 783 24.29 33.93 -30.47
N ASN A 784 25.50 33.63 -30.92
CA ASN A 784 26.24 34.44 -31.90
C ASN A 784 27.06 33.51 -32.79
N PRO A 785 26.58 32.98 -33.92
CA PRO A 785 27.47 32.39 -34.90
C PRO A 785 28.41 33.47 -35.36
N LEU A 786 29.73 33.28 -35.14
CA LEU A 786 30.74 34.13 -35.78
C LEU A 786 30.43 34.23 -37.30
N PRO A 787 30.43 35.41 -37.91
CA PRO A 787 30.25 35.51 -39.34
C PRO A 787 31.31 34.63 -40.03
N GLN A 788 30.89 33.63 -40.77
CA GLN A 788 31.79 32.94 -41.67
C GLN A 788 32.45 33.95 -42.59
N ALA A 789 33.79 34.04 -42.49
CA ALA A 789 34.58 34.83 -43.40
C ALA A 789 34.24 34.38 -44.82
N GLY A 790 33.71 35.30 -45.62
CA GLY A 790 33.30 35.05 -46.99
C GLY A 790 34.50 34.68 -47.86
N GLU A 791 34.46 33.54 -48.49
CA GLU A 791 35.08 33.31 -49.77
C GLU A 791 34.02 33.54 -50.85
N GLY A 792 34.19 34.67 -51.57
CA GLY A 792 33.34 34.99 -52.73
C GLY A 792 33.64 34.08 -53.90
N THR A 793 32.60 33.56 -54.50
CA THR A 793 32.47 33.37 -55.94
C THR A 793 31.00 33.23 -56.30
N ASP A 794 30.60 34.12 -57.22
CA ASP A 794 29.32 34.10 -57.96
C ASP A 794 28.99 32.73 -58.55
N ARG A 795 27.73 32.29 -58.37
CA ARG A 795 26.86 31.88 -59.49
C ARG A 795 25.44 31.62 -59.03
N CYS A 796 24.56 32.31 -59.73
CA CYS A 796 23.13 32.19 -59.71
C CYS A 796 22.69 30.86 -60.30
N GLU A 797 21.89 30.06 -59.57
CA GLU A 797 20.96 29.13 -60.20
C GLU A 797 19.81 28.77 -59.21
N THR A 798 18.64 28.69 -59.74
CA THR A 798 17.30 28.60 -59.25
C THR A 798 17.01 27.36 -58.36
N SER A 799 16.30 27.60 -57.27
CA SER A 799 15.77 26.55 -56.36
C SER A 799 14.40 26.03 -56.81
N PRO A 800 14.11 24.74 -56.76
CA PRO A 800 12.74 24.24 -56.77
C PRO A 800 12.18 24.05 -55.35
N PRO A 801 10.84 23.90 -55.16
CA PRO A 801 10.17 24.09 -53.90
C PRO A 801 10.26 22.83 -53.00
N ILE A 802 10.34 23.09 -51.70
CA ILE A 802 10.38 22.11 -50.64
C ILE A 802 8.99 21.47 -50.46
N GLN A 803 8.92 20.16 -50.57
CA GLN A 803 7.77 19.33 -50.09
C GLN A 803 7.91 18.96 -48.63
N PRO A 804 6.81 18.79 -47.88
CA PRO A 804 6.86 18.44 -46.46
C PRO A 804 7.24 16.98 -46.24
N VAL A 805 8.18 16.77 -45.34
CA VAL A 805 8.64 15.43 -44.93
C VAL A 805 7.62 14.80 -43.96
N ALA A 806 7.13 13.65 -44.35
CA ALA A 806 6.29 12.80 -43.55
C ALA A 806 7.09 12.18 -42.36
N THR A 807 6.51 12.21 -41.20
CA THR A 807 7.02 11.53 -40.03
C THR A 807 7.00 10.01 -40.22
N ALA A 808 8.19 9.40 -40.25
CA ALA A 808 8.35 7.96 -40.25
C ALA A 808 8.49 7.44 -38.79
N SER A 809 7.59 6.58 -38.41
CA SER A 809 7.68 5.76 -37.23
C SER A 809 8.81 4.72 -37.41
N GLY A 810 9.91 4.89 -36.66
CA GLY A 810 11.02 3.95 -36.67
C GLY A 810 10.88 2.88 -35.58
N THR A 811 10.42 1.71 -35.99
CA THR A 811 10.64 0.46 -35.26
C THR A 811 12.11 0.05 -35.41
N ALA A 812 12.85 0.08 -34.31
CA ALA A 812 14.21 -0.43 -34.29
C ALA A 812 14.19 -1.97 -34.24
N THR A 813 14.47 -2.59 -35.36
CA THR A 813 14.76 -4.03 -35.48
C THR A 813 16.22 -4.26 -35.13
N PHE A 814 16.50 -4.98 -34.05
CA PHE A 814 17.84 -5.47 -33.76
C PHE A 814 18.19 -6.62 -34.72
N ALA A 815 19.20 -6.39 -35.54
CA ALA A 815 19.79 -7.43 -36.35
C ALA A 815 20.75 -8.28 -35.49
N THR A 816 20.49 -9.57 -35.44
CA THR A 816 21.40 -10.57 -34.92
C THR A 816 22.58 -10.74 -35.85
N VAL A 817 23.77 -10.47 -35.34
CA VAL A 817 25.04 -10.89 -36.00
C VAL A 817 25.46 -12.20 -35.34
N ALA A 818 25.41 -13.27 -36.15
CA ALA A 818 26.01 -14.52 -35.83
C ALA A 818 27.54 -14.44 -36.09
N ALA A 819 28.33 -14.85 -35.13
CA ALA A 819 29.76 -15.09 -35.32
C ALA A 819 30.08 -16.49 -34.78
N ASP A 820 30.35 -17.40 -35.69
CA ASP A 820 30.95 -18.71 -35.47
C ASP A 820 32.43 -18.59 -35.13
N GLY A 821 32.94 -19.53 -34.28
CA GLY A 821 34.32 -19.90 -34.21
C GLY A 821 34.87 -20.13 -32.80
N PRO A 822 35.44 -21.34 -32.55
CA PRO A 822 35.87 -21.73 -31.22
C PRO A 822 37.31 -21.31 -30.91
N LEU A 823 37.57 -20.80 -29.74
CA LEU A 823 38.93 -20.61 -29.21
C LEU A 823 39.16 -21.49 -27.99
N SER A 824 40.15 -22.34 -28.18
CA SER A 824 40.68 -23.36 -27.25
C SER A 824 41.25 -22.76 -25.96
N LEU A 825 40.91 -23.38 -24.85
CA LEU A 825 41.57 -23.26 -23.55
C LEU A 825 43.00 -23.80 -23.61
N ARG A 826 43.96 -22.97 -23.19
CA ARG A 826 45.26 -23.47 -22.67
C ARG A 826 45.39 -23.06 -21.20
N ALA A 827 45.62 -24.10 -20.39
CA ALA A 827 45.92 -24.04 -18.99
C ALA A 827 47.35 -23.49 -18.76
N GLY A 828 47.50 -22.56 -17.81
CA GLY A 828 48.75 -22.11 -17.25
C GLY A 828 48.79 -22.38 -15.76
N ARG A 829 49.66 -23.31 -15.32
CA ARG A 829 50.04 -23.58 -13.92
C ARG A 829 51.05 -22.55 -13.44
N ALA A 830 50.92 -22.10 -12.20
CA ALA A 830 51.96 -21.76 -11.22
C ALA A 830 51.27 -21.17 -9.97
N ALA A 831 51.69 -21.29 -8.75
CA ALA A 831 52.61 -22.10 -8.00
C ALA A 831 52.28 -21.82 -6.50
N ARG A 832 52.53 -22.78 -5.66
CA ARG A 832 52.26 -22.78 -4.21
C ARG A 832 53.16 -21.78 -3.47
N ALA A 833 52.64 -21.16 -2.41
CA ALA A 833 53.39 -20.88 -1.20
C ALA A 833 52.47 -20.98 0.01
N GLY A 834 52.74 -21.90 0.88
CA GLY A 834 52.03 -22.15 2.11
C GLY A 834 52.65 -21.41 3.29
N VAL A 835 51.83 -21.13 4.29
CA VAL A 835 52.30 -21.06 5.68
C VAL A 835 51.22 -21.66 6.58
N ARG A 836 51.67 -22.54 7.44
CA ARG A 836 50.96 -23.31 8.46
C ARG A 836 50.64 -22.45 9.68
N GLY A 837 49.58 -22.80 10.40
CA GLY A 837 49.45 -22.42 11.80
C GLY A 837 48.07 -22.85 12.33
N ASN A 838 48.01 -23.99 12.97
CA ASN A 838 46.88 -24.55 13.72
C ASN A 838 47.20 -24.44 15.24
N PRO A 839 46.29 -24.85 16.14
CA PRO A 839 45.51 -24.04 17.11
C PRO A 839 46.00 -24.26 18.57
N PRO A 840 45.26 -23.83 19.59
CA PRO A 840 44.65 -24.81 20.46
C PRO A 840 43.24 -24.47 21.02
N ALA A 841 42.40 -25.45 21.12
CA ALA A 841 41.44 -25.64 22.18
C ALA A 841 42.09 -26.48 23.29
N PRO A 842 41.46 -26.85 24.45
CA PRO A 842 40.17 -26.50 25.05
C PRO A 842 40.24 -26.21 26.58
N ASN A 843 39.12 -25.95 27.27
CA ASN A 843 38.72 -26.63 28.49
C ASN A 843 37.38 -26.12 29.06
N SER A 844 36.50 -27.06 29.17
CA SER A 844 35.53 -27.48 30.13
C SER A 844 35.54 -26.90 31.56
N LYS A 845 34.30 -26.63 32.09
CA LYS A 845 33.69 -27.20 33.31
C LYS A 845 32.38 -26.47 33.62
N GLU A 846 31.30 -27.26 33.56
CA GLU A 846 30.41 -27.67 34.68
C GLU A 846 29.83 -26.57 35.55
N GLY A 847 28.54 -26.36 35.57
CA GLY A 847 27.40 -27.05 36.12
C GLY A 847 26.64 -26.18 37.12
N PRO A 848 25.55 -26.61 37.69
CA PRO A 848 24.21 -26.21 37.35
C PRO A 848 23.54 -25.36 38.43
N LEU A 849 22.49 -24.64 38.04
CA LEU A 849 21.27 -24.50 38.84
C LEU A 849 20.16 -23.91 37.96
#